data_92bf79f57a7508cc8f884616863e6c56
#
_entry.id   92bf79f57a7508cc8f884616863e6c56
#
_cell.length_a   1.000
_cell.length_b   1.000
_cell.length_c   1.000
_cell.angle_alpha   90.00
_cell.angle_beta   90.00
_cell.angle_gamma   90.00
#
_symmetry.space_group_name_H-M   'P 1'
#
loop_
_entity.id
_entity.type
_entity.pdbx_description
1 polymer ?
#
loop_
_entity_poly.entity_id
_entity_poly.type
_entity_poly.pdbx_seq_one_letter_code
_entity_poly.pdbx_strand_id
1 'polypeptide(L)'
;SANNVSNARIIKLYNAILLSKIDSLRLYVDAKQKVEELFVHGDLNQAINILDELNENLGFSIWEMEVRFAIYTIRKEYSAITEYLEKIKGETDDEFLRDIARVIAWKSQSVDPSLIMETMVRRPNKEFIDGNAFIIAAFYSLTCLHYPLYNDVDLMHSMKWLQLLPTIDLFNAVKKITVYGMGNGCLSEIEKNSLRDLFVSLNKELNLRDLREIVTAISSENSAQSILPITDDIILNYSEGNYEYVIDAVETRLNSLDDIITKINIFAKSYIHSNRKPNGLPIFLNEVINNLISIYSLKDANQAIMQQVGLIVKYSVLDVSDHLMISVLKSAPYFLSAQQKDGIIFKSKFLEKQLTPLACHLDESPSLYENYSLDLNVEHLIRKRTAIFAVLNNDEKMLDKVKDYYEVAPIKKDAIELMVECFIRCSDKKSLIEYASNELIINPNSNICLPLKDIVGYVSENNLYTIDSVICSYYYNKFSSEDNSSVLNEVFEEYIISRDVFRPSELVTGELSKKEIILLNEISKIDVMDYLGCFDNDNDLKIERIKILNKLVSAGFLSQTNVDGECKMIVDDILIENEAAKFNDAKIYIDTRSILNKRKNDIESLLHKYKNSLEEDQVNDNVQYEIESMAILKGSKNEILTRMMNILLVEYFNNKEVGLDKNLSSEIRHGFFGNLICSGPQNRHLLTELDGSGKYKSNQYWLEYYKMISSEILNKVDALLVKFSEDFNQIIEKAEQWMKVSLNSDDTDRVFVFNFTVEEFNMIRDLADASVSVDEITNSMFHLFNEKLLSCLDTMKSKLNEVFASQVDDLFTDLIDNINAAKSTTGMNYLLEEIRLANTEVKENIRTVCEWFSLKKSVDFESIELDKLIRLAERCFKQINSCDIEIHVESHLNHKIDGGQLYALVFCILNCFNNSYKYSSENRDIYVEITGEESKCFSIKILNEISNSTLQYLQNGGIDLLISKLADADNNDLLTKEGGSGLYKSLHGLKTVSSKYNLQPMIVNDKFCVEVTYGY
;
A
#
# COMPACT_ATOMS: atom_id res chain seq x y z
N SER A 1 -17.63 28.90 -26.89
CA SER A 1 -18.15 30.22 -26.43
C SER A 1 -18.96 30.15 -25.13
N ALA A 2 -19.12 28.98 -24.52
CA ALA A 2 -19.80 28.81 -23.23
C ALA A 2 -18.99 29.28 -22.00
N ASN A 3 -17.72 29.60 -22.16
CA ASN A 3 -16.81 29.92 -21.04
C ASN A 3 -16.99 31.30 -20.40
N ASN A 4 -17.91 32.17 -20.88
CA ASN A 4 -18.07 33.54 -20.40
C ASN A 4 -19.41 33.82 -19.72
N VAL A 5 -20.23 32.84 -19.38
CA VAL A 5 -21.50 33.08 -18.67
C VAL A 5 -21.26 33.05 -17.16
N SER A 6 -21.64 34.14 -16.46
CA SER A 6 -21.53 34.18 -14.99
C SER A 6 -22.48 33.21 -14.33
N ASN A 7 -22.09 32.61 -13.18
CA ASN A 7 -22.92 31.70 -12.40
C ASN A 7 -24.29 32.33 -12.04
N ALA A 8 -24.34 33.63 -11.71
CA ALA A 8 -25.58 34.33 -11.44
C ALA A 8 -26.58 34.27 -12.61
N ARG A 9 -26.13 34.34 -13.86
CA ARG A 9 -27.01 34.17 -15.02
C ARG A 9 -27.48 32.71 -15.18
N ILE A 10 -26.65 31.76 -14.85
CA ILE A 10 -26.97 30.34 -14.87
C ILE A 10 -28.03 30.04 -13.79
N ILE A 11 -27.88 30.56 -12.57
CA ILE A 11 -28.86 30.46 -11.49
C ILE A 11 -30.24 31.02 -11.93
N LYS A 12 -30.26 32.15 -12.61
CA LYS A 12 -31.51 32.70 -13.15
C LYS A 12 -32.16 31.79 -14.21
N LEU A 13 -31.34 31.15 -15.05
CA LEU A 13 -31.82 30.13 -16.01
C LEU A 13 -32.44 28.93 -15.25
N TYR A 14 -31.77 28.43 -14.23
CA TYR A 14 -32.29 27.32 -13.41
C TYR A 14 -33.58 27.68 -12.71
N ASN A 15 -33.71 28.91 -12.21
CA ASN A 15 -34.97 29.42 -11.64
C ASN A 15 -36.12 29.30 -12.66
N ALA A 16 -35.89 29.77 -13.89
CA ALA A 16 -36.91 29.70 -14.95
C ALA A 16 -37.26 28.24 -15.32
N ILE A 17 -36.26 27.36 -15.42
CA ILE A 17 -36.44 25.93 -15.73
C ILE A 17 -37.27 25.25 -14.62
N LEU A 18 -36.85 25.38 -13.35
CA LEU A 18 -37.50 24.72 -12.22
C LEU A 18 -38.94 25.22 -12.00
N LEU A 19 -39.20 26.55 -12.14
CA LEU A 19 -40.55 27.09 -12.08
C LEU A 19 -41.43 26.60 -13.23
N SER A 20 -40.90 26.40 -14.45
CA SER A 20 -41.66 25.86 -15.56
C SER A 20 -42.07 24.38 -15.36
N LYS A 21 -41.44 23.69 -14.42
CA LYS A 21 -41.67 22.26 -14.08
C LYS A 21 -42.18 22.09 -12.66
N ILE A 22 -42.85 23.09 -12.11
CA ILE A 22 -43.27 23.13 -10.68
C ILE A 22 -44.21 21.97 -10.32
N ASP A 23 -45.08 21.55 -11.22
CA ASP A 23 -46.00 20.45 -10.99
C ASP A 23 -45.25 19.09 -10.89
N SER A 24 -44.22 18.91 -11.71
CA SER A 24 -43.30 17.75 -11.59
C SER A 24 -42.58 17.73 -10.28
N LEU A 25 -42.14 18.92 -9.79
CA LEU A 25 -41.49 19.04 -8.49
C LEU A 25 -42.44 18.77 -7.33
N ARG A 26 -43.72 19.13 -7.42
CA ARG A 26 -44.71 18.79 -6.39
C ARG A 26 -44.89 17.28 -6.28
N LEU A 27 -45.08 16.59 -7.41
CA LEU A 27 -45.15 15.13 -7.43
C LEU A 27 -43.92 14.47 -6.81
N TYR A 28 -42.73 14.96 -7.15
CA TYR A 28 -41.50 14.48 -6.60
C TYR A 28 -41.40 14.67 -5.07
N VAL A 29 -41.73 15.85 -4.57
CA VAL A 29 -41.64 16.17 -3.12
C VAL A 29 -42.59 15.27 -2.32
N ASP A 30 -43.83 15.09 -2.78
CA ASP A 30 -44.80 14.21 -2.13
C ASP A 30 -44.35 12.74 -2.15
N ALA A 31 -43.78 12.27 -3.27
CA ALA A 31 -43.24 10.93 -3.39
C ALA A 31 -42.04 10.74 -2.48
N LYS A 32 -41.11 11.70 -2.48
CA LYS A 32 -39.90 11.68 -1.64
C LYS A 32 -40.22 11.51 -0.15
N GLN A 33 -41.10 12.32 0.37
CA GLN A 33 -41.50 12.27 1.78
C GLN A 33 -42.08 10.90 2.15
N LYS A 34 -42.97 10.35 1.33
CA LYS A 34 -43.58 9.02 1.56
C LYS A 34 -42.56 7.89 1.46
N VAL A 35 -41.68 7.94 0.47
CA VAL A 35 -40.64 6.91 0.27
C VAL A 35 -39.65 6.88 1.43
N GLU A 36 -39.21 8.04 1.93
CA GLU A 36 -38.32 8.12 3.06
C GLU A 36 -38.95 7.61 4.35
N GLU A 37 -40.21 7.91 4.60
CA GLU A 37 -40.99 7.39 5.71
C GLU A 37 -41.10 5.86 5.65
N LEU A 38 -41.52 5.31 4.50
CA LEU A 38 -41.65 3.87 4.27
C LEU A 38 -40.31 3.15 4.36
N PHE A 39 -39.21 3.79 3.94
CA PHE A 39 -37.85 3.24 4.05
C PHE A 39 -37.45 3.04 5.50
N VAL A 40 -37.69 4.04 6.36
CA VAL A 40 -37.38 3.97 7.80
C VAL A 40 -38.25 2.92 8.51
N HIS A 41 -39.55 2.85 8.16
CA HIS A 41 -40.48 1.87 8.71
C HIS A 41 -40.30 0.45 8.15
N GLY A 42 -39.51 0.29 7.08
CA GLY A 42 -39.21 -1.02 6.47
C GLY A 42 -40.27 -1.53 5.50
N ASP A 43 -41.29 -0.73 5.11
CA ASP A 43 -42.25 -1.08 4.07
C ASP A 43 -41.68 -0.78 2.66
N LEU A 44 -40.63 -1.52 2.33
CA LEU A 44 -39.85 -1.33 1.12
C LEU A 44 -40.60 -1.70 -0.17
N ASN A 45 -41.64 -2.57 -0.09
CA ASN A 45 -42.46 -2.87 -1.24
C ASN A 45 -43.32 -1.68 -1.68
N GLN A 46 -43.92 -1.01 -0.71
CA GLN A 46 -44.74 0.16 -0.97
C GLN A 46 -43.88 1.34 -1.46
N ALA A 47 -42.68 1.46 -0.94
CA ALA A 47 -41.71 2.44 -1.44
C ALA A 47 -41.34 2.21 -2.92
N ILE A 48 -41.10 0.97 -3.35
CA ILE A 48 -40.87 0.62 -4.76
C ILE A 48 -42.05 0.98 -5.66
N ASN A 49 -43.29 0.68 -5.21
CA ASN A 49 -44.48 1.03 -5.99
C ASN A 49 -44.60 2.55 -6.23
N ILE A 50 -44.28 3.39 -5.21
CA ILE A 50 -44.27 4.85 -5.38
C ILE A 50 -43.16 5.29 -6.34
N LEU A 51 -42.00 4.65 -6.33
CA LEU A 51 -40.92 4.92 -7.28
C LEU A 51 -41.31 4.52 -8.71
N ASP A 52 -42.05 3.43 -8.89
CA ASP A 52 -42.57 3.02 -10.21
C ASP A 52 -43.57 4.05 -10.75
N GLU A 53 -44.54 4.50 -9.94
CA GLU A 53 -45.47 5.56 -10.29
C GLU A 53 -44.78 6.88 -10.66
N LEU A 54 -43.74 7.24 -9.89
CA LEU A 54 -42.96 8.45 -10.17
C LEU A 54 -42.20 8.35 -11.50
N ASN A 55 -41.56 7.20 -11.75
CA ASN A 55 -40.82 6.93 -12.99
C ASN A 55 -41.76 6.93 -14.23
N GLU A 56 -42.96 6.36 -14.14
CA GLU A 56 -43.95 6.41 -15.21
C GLU A 56 -44.37 7.85 -15.54
N ASN A 57 -44.48 8.74 -14.52
CA ASN A 57 -44.94 10.10 -14.73
C ASN A 57 -43.82 11.08 -15.14
N LEU A 58 -42.60 10.90 -14.64
CA LEU A 58 -41.54 11.87 -14.78
C LEU A 58 -40.28 11.35 -15.50
N GLY A 59 -40.22 10.03 -15.77
CA GLY A 59 -39.05 9.35 -16.34
C GLY A 59 -37.93 9.13 -15.31
N PHE A 60 -36.80 8.62 -15.76
CA PHE A 60 -35.65 8.33 -14.94
C PHE A 60 -35.06 9.58 -14.29
N SER A 61 -34.71 9.47 -13.01
CA SER A 61 -33.90 10.45 -12.29
C SER A 61 -32.80 9.74 -11.50
N ILE A 62 -31.71 10.45 -11.24
CA ILE A 62 -30.60 9.93 -10.41
C ILE A 62 -31.11 9.60 -9.01
N TRP A 63 -31.93 10.48 -8.43
CA TRP A 63 -32.54 10.26 -7.12
C TRP A 63 -33.36 8.98 -7.05
N GLU A 64 -34.23 8.72 -8.03
CA GLU A 64 -35.09 7.52 -8.06
C GLU A 64 -34.23 6.25 -8.17
N MET A 65 -33.27 6.23 -9.12
CA MET A 65 -32.36 5.11 -9.29
C MET A 65 -31.57 4.80 -8.01
N GLU A 66 -31.07 5.83 -7.36
CA GLU A 66 -30.24 5.69 -6.16
C GLU A 66 -31.03 5.13 -4.97
N VAL A 67 -32.25 5.61 -4.76
CA VAL A 67 -33.16 5.10 -3.72
C VAL A 67 -33.56 3.65 -4.02
N ARG A 68 -33.85 3.32 -5.26
CA ARG A 68 -34.20 1.95 -5.69
C ARG A 68 -33.03 0.99 -5.45
N PHE A 69 -31.83 1.34 -5.85
CA PHE A 69 -30.64 0.52 -5.57
C PHE A 69 -30.39 0.37 -4.07
N ALA A 70 -30.63 1.41 -3.29
CA ALA A 70 -30.54 1.33 -1.82
C ALA A 70 -31.54 0.30 -1.27
N ILE A 71 -32.78 0.30 -1.74
CA ILE A 71 -33.83 -0.67 -1.34
C ILE A 71 -33.42 -2.11 -1.74
N TYR A 72 -32.99 -2.32 -2.99
CA TYR A 72 -32.57 -3.66 -3.45
C TYR A 72 -31.38 -4.18 -2.65
N THR A 73 -30.44 -3.31 -2.29
CA THR A 73 -29.27 -3.68 -1.51
C THR A 73 -29.64 -4.09 -0.08
N ILE A 74 -30.53 -3.35 0.60
CA ILE A 74 -31.04 -3.73 1.93
C ILE A 74 -31.71 -5.11 1.89
N ARG A 75 -32.47 -5.40 0.84
CA ARG A 75 -33.13 -6.69 0.63
C ARG A 75 -32.17 -7.80 0.19
N LYS A 76 -30.93 -7.47 -0.16
CA LYS A 76 -29.94 -8.38 -0.76
C LYS A 76 -30.38 -8.94 -2.11
N GLU A 77 -31.21 -8.20 -2.83
CA GLU A 77 -31.77 -8.55 -4.16
C GLU A 77 -30.81 -8.06 -5.26
N TYR A 78 -29.58 -8.58 -5.30
CA TYR A 78 -28.55 -8.11 -6.24
C TYR A 78 -28.90 -8.39 -7.71
N SER A 79 -29.70 -9.43 -8.01
CA SER A 79 -30.22 -9.69 -9.36
C SER A 79 -31.14 -8.56 -9.85
N ALA A 80 -31.98 -8.02 -8.95
CA ALA A 80 -32.86 -6.90 -9.27
C ALA A 80 -32.08 -5.62 -9.66
N ILE A 81 -30.91 -5.38 -9.09
CA ILE A 81 -30.03 -4.28 -9.48
C ILE A 81 -29.58 -4.47 -10.95
N THR A 82 -29.15 -5.68 -11.30
CA THR A 82 -28.71 -6.00 -12.67
C THR A 82 -29.87 -5.88 -13.67
N GLU A 83 -31.01 -6.40 -13.32
CA GLU A 83 -32.22 -6.31 -14.17
C GLU A 83 -32.63 -4.84 -14.39
N TYR A 84 -32.59 -4.03 -13.37
CA TYR A 84 -32.91 -2.60 -13.47
C TYR A 84 -31.88 -1.81 -14.31
N LEU A 85 -30.59 -2.14 -14.20
CA LEU A 85 -29.55 -1.57 -15.06
C LEU A 85 -29.79 -1.93 -16.55
N GLU A 86 -30.17 -3.17 -16.85
CA GLU A 86 -30.51 -3.57 -18.23
C GLU A 86 -31.77 -2.88 -18.71
N LYS A 87 -32.77 -2.65 -17.84
CA LYS A 87 -33.96 -1.85 -18.18
C LYS A 87 -33.57 -0.42 -18.57
N ILE A 88 -32.74 0.27 -17.73
CA ILE A 88 -32.27 1.62 -18.06
C ILE A 88 -31.55 1.62 -19.42
N LYS A 89 -30.68 0.64 -19.66
CA LYS A 89 -29.94 0.50 -20.93
C LYS A 89 -30.85 0.28 -22.13
N GLY A 90 -31.98 -0.38 -21.96
CA GLY A 90 -32.97 -0.63 -23.03
C GLY A 90 -33.86 0.58 -23.31
N GLU A 91 -34.14 1.42 -22.32
CA GLU A 91 -35.08 2.53 -22.41
C GLU A 91 -34.45 3.90 -22.71
N THR A 92 -33.13 4.04 -22.53
CA THR A 92 -32.42 5.29 -22.84
C THR A 92 -31.15 5.06 -23.65
N ASP A 93 -30.90 5.94 -24.66
CA ASP A 93 -29.67 5.99 -25.42
C ASP A 93 -28.66 6.98 -24.84
N ASP A 94 -28.99 7.63 -23.71
CA ASP A 94 -28.10 8.54 -23.02
C ASP A 94 -27.01 7.76 -22.28
N GLU A 95 -25.80 7.72 -22.86
CA GLU A 95 -24.65 7.03 -22.26
C GLU A 95 -24.25 7.61 -20.92
N PHE A 96 -24.42 8.93 -20.71
CA PHE A 96 -24.11 9.60 -19.46
C PHE A 96 -25.02 9.07 -18.32
N LEU A 97 -26.32 8.96 -18.58
CA LEU A 97 -27.27 8.42 -17.59
C LEU A 97 -26.97 6.95 -17.27
N ARG A 98 -26.62 6.16 -18.29
CA ARG A 98 -26.21 4.76 -18.13
C ARG A 98 -24.96 4.63 -17.27
N ASP A 99 -23.99 5.51 -17.44
CA ASP A 99 -22.74 5.51 -16.65
C ASP A 99 -22.99 5.89 -15.20
N ILE A 100 -23.78 6.94 -14.96
CA ILE A 100 -24.24 7.33 -13.61
C ILE A 100 -24.95 6.17 -12.92
N ALA A 101 -25.87 5.48 -13.61
CA ALA A 101 -26.61 4.35 -13.06
C ALA A 101 -25.66 3.21 -12.59
N ARG A 102 -24.61 2.89 -13.39
CA ARG A 102 -23.59 1.90 -13.00
C ARG A 102 -22.82 2.35 -11.76
N VAL A 103 -22.44 3.61 -11.71
CA VAL A 103 -21.71 4.20 -10.58
C VAL A 103 -22.53 4.12 -9.30
N ILE A 104 -23.79 4.47 -9.34
CA ILE A 104 -24.70 4.41 -8.20
C ILE A 104 -24.95 2.95 -7.77
N ALA A 105 -25.13 2.03 -8.73
CA ALA A 105 -25.28 0.62 -8.43
C ALA A 105 -24.04 0.05 -7.73
N TRP A 106 -22.85 0.45 -8.17
CA TRP A 106 -21.61 0.05 -7.52
C TRP A 106 -21.48 0.65 -6.11
N LYS A 107 -21.79 1.95 -5.92
CA LYS A 107 -21.84 2.60 -4.61
C LYS A 107 -22.76 1.86 -3.65
N SER A 108 -23.96 1.48 -4.08
CA SER A 108 -24.95 0.81 -3.23
C SER A 108 -24.50 -0.58 -2.74
N GLN A 109 -23.65 -1.27 -3.50
CA GLN A 109 -23.13 -2.62 -3.20
C GLN A 109 -21.79 -2.63 -2.45
N SER A 110 -21.09 -1.50 -2.40
CA SER A 110 -19.76 -1.44 -1.79
C SER A 110 -19.81 -1.53 -0.26
N VAL A 111 -18.85 -2.22 0.30
CA VAL A 111 -18.66 -2.34 1.76
C VAL A 111 -17.78 -1.20 2.28
N ASP A 112 -16.87 -0.68 1.46
CA ASP A 112 -15.92 0.37 1.84
C ASP A 112 -16.20 1.68 1.08
N PRO A 113 -16.75 2.71 1.76
CA PRO A 113 -17.00 4.00 1.17
C PRO A 113 -15.75 4.75 0.70
N SER A 114 -14.61 4.56 1.36
CA SER A 114 -13.36 5.24 1.02
C SER A 114 -12.83 4.76 -0.33
N LEU A 115 -12.95 3.48 -0.61
CA LEU A 115 -12.59 2.89 -1.89
C LEU A 115 -13.42 3.44 -3.05
N ILE A 116 -14.74 3.66 -2.82
CA ILE A 116 -15.61 4.27 -3.83
C ILE A 116 -15.14 5.68 -4.15
N MET A 117 -14.90 6.48 -3.10
CA MET A 117 -14.44 7.85 -3.24
C MET A 117 -13.13 7.92 -4.02
N GLU A 118 -12.17 7.09 -3.66
CA GLU A 118 -10.86 7.05 -4.31
C GLU A 118 -10.96 6.60 -5.79
N THR A 119 -11.76 5.58 -6.07
CA THR A 119 -11.91 5.07 -7.45
C THR A 119 -12.68 6.04 -8.33
N MET A 120 -13.66 6.76 -7.77
CA MET A 120 -14.40 7.81 -8.48
C MET A 120 -13.50 8.98 -8.87
N VAL A 121 -12.56 9.34 -8.00
CA VAL A 121 -11.54 10.37 -8.28
C VAL A 121 -10.59 9.91 -9.39
N ARG A 122 -10.19 8.64 -9.39
CA ARG A 122 -9.21 8.10 -10.33
C ARG A 122 -9.78 7.73 -11.71
N ARG A 123 -11.11 7.55 -11.83
CA ARG A 123 -11.77 7.17 -13.09
C ARG A 123 -12.81 8.20 -13.58
N PRO A 124 -12.42 9.43 -13.93
CA PRO A 124 -13.31 10.24 -14.74
C PRO A 124 -13.47 9.55 -16.09
N ASN A 125 -14.71 9.22 -16.45
CA ASN A 125 -14.97 8.62 -17.77
C ASN A 125 -14.66 9.66 -18.86
N LYS A 126 -13.61 9.41 -19.62
CA LYS A 126 -12.94 10.38 -20.49
C LYS A 126 -13.72 10.75 -21.75
N GLU A 127 -14.82 10.02 -22.06
CA GLU A 127 -15.53 10.17 -23.33
C GLU A 127 -16.54 11.33 -23.33
N PHE A 128 -16.97 11.82 -22.17
CA PHE A 128 -18.12 12.72 -22.09
C PHE A 128 -17.83 14.20 -21.91
N ILE A 129 -16.65 14.61 -21.44
CA ILE A 129 -16.40 16.01 -21.10
C ILE A 129 -14.99 16.45 -21.52
N ASP A 130 -14.94 17.34 -22.53
CA ASP A 130 -13.69 17.95 -22.99
C ASP A 130 -12.99 18.73 -21.87
N GLY A 131 -11.92 18.15 -21.33
CA GLY A 131 -10.79 18.93 -20.88
C GLY A 131 -10.63 19.23 -19.39
N ASN A 132 -11.48 18.72 -18.43
CA ASN A 132 -11.17 18.98 -17.04
C ASN A 132 -11.64 17.87 -16.06
N ALA A 133 -10.71 16.97 -15.71
CA ALA A 133 -10.97 15.84 -14.81
C ALA A 133 -11.52 16.26 -13.43
N PHE A 134 -11.11 17.44 -12.92
CA PHE A 134 -11.55 17.96 -11.63
C PHE A 134 -13.02 18.39 -11.62
N ILE A 135 -13.51 19.00 -12.71
CA ILE A 135 -14.93 19.38 -12.86
C ILE A 135 -15.82 18.16 -12.92
N ILE A 136 -15.38 17.11 -13.63
CA ILE A 136 -16.10 15.84 -13.73
C ILE A 136 -16.23 15.20 -12.36
N ALA A 137 -15.15 15.11 -11.64
CA ALA A 137 -15.13 14.53 -10.31
C ALA A 137 -15.98 15.35 -9.32
N ALA A 138 -15.97 16.67 -9.40
CA ALA A 138 -16.86 17.53 -8.62
C ALA A 138 -18.33 17.30 -8.98
N PHE A 139 -18.65 17.06 -10.24
CA PHE A 139 -20.01 16.74 -10.70
C PHE A 139 -20.48 15.39 -10.15
N TYR A 140 -19.67 14.32 -10.23
CA TYR A 140 -20.03 13.02 -9.63
C TYR A 140 -20.13 13.11 -8.10
N SER A 141 -19.26 13.86 -7.45
CA SER A 141 -19.31 14.13 -6.02
C SER A 141 -20.66 14.75 -5.62
N LEU A 142 -21.12 15.75 -6.36
CA LEU A 142 -22.39 16.44 -6.11
C LEU A 142 -23.60 15.54 -6.39
N THR A 143 -23.58 14.76 -7.47
CA THR A 143 -24.75 14.03 -7.95
C THR A 143 -24.89 12.62 -7.40
N CYS A 144 -23.77 11.91 -7.20
CA CYS A 144 -23.78 10.51 -6.80
C CYS A 144 -23.29 10.24 -5.38
N LEU A 145 -22.31 11.03 -4.88
CA LEU A 145 -21.75 10.82 -3.55
C LEU A 145 -22.38 11.71 -2.49
N HIS A 146 -22.95 12.83 -2.91
CA HIS A 146 -23.56 13.86 -2.01
C HIS A 146 -22.59 14.53 -1.04
N TYR A 147 -21.28 14.37 -1.24
CA TYR A 147 -20.19 14.97 -0.47
C TYR A 147 -19.21 15.70 -1.39
N PRO A 148 -18.73 16.89 -1.00
CA PRO A 148 -17.68 17.55 -1.75
C PRO A 148 -16.33 16.83 -1.52
N LEU A 149 -15.76 16.30 -2.60
CA LEU A 149 -14.44 15.65 -2.61
C LEU A 149 -13.32 16.60 -3.05
N TYR A 150 -13.66 17.83 -3.49
CA TYR A 150 -12.73 18.74 -4.17
C TYR A 150 -12.88 20.20 -3.73
N ASN A 151 -11.86 21.01 -4.13
CA ASN A 151 -11.78 22.42 -3.82
C ASN A 151 -12.99 23.21 -4.32
N ASP A 152 -13.33 24.27 -3.60
CA ASP A 152 -14.47 25.17 -3.82
C ASP A 152 -14.60 25.68 -5.25
N VAL A 153 -13.48 25.92 -5.92
CA VAL A 153 -13.44 26.46 -7.29
C VAL A 153 -14.01 25.48 -8.31
N ASP A 154 -13.70 24.20 -8.17
CA ASP A 154 -14.11 23.17 -9.13
C ASP A 154 -15.59 22.82 -9.00
N LEU A 155 -16.13 22.84 -7.78
CA LEU A 155 -17.55 22.66 -7.52
C LEU A 155 -18.38 23.79 -8.11
N MET A 156 -17.96 25.05 -7.94
CA MET A 156 -18.65 26.20 -8.51
C MET A 156 -18.58 26.20 -10.06
N HIS A 157 -17.50 25.67 -10.65
CA HIS A 157 -17.42 25.47 -12.10
C HIS A 157 -18.37 24.37 -12.59
N SER A 158 -18.65 23.34 -11.79
CA SER A 158 -19.57 22.27 -12.14
C SER A 158 -21.02 22.76 -12.30
N MET A 159 -21.36 23.90 -11.73
CA MET A 159 -22.70 24.52 -11.85
C MET A 159 -23.15 24.63 -13.31
N LYS A 160 -22.25 24.88 -14.26
CA LYS A 160 -22.57 25.00 -15.69
C LYS A 160 -23.08 23.70 -16.31
N TRP A 161 -22.76 22.57 -15.73
CA TRP A 161 -23.10 21.24 -16.23
C TRP A 161 -24.42 20.71 -15.67
N LEU A 162 -24.97 21.32 -14.61
CA LEU A 162 -26.23 20.88 -13.99
C LEU A 162 -27.43 20.94 -14.96
N GLN A 163 -27.34 21.72 -16.02
CA GLN A 163 -28.37 21.74 -17.08
C GLN A 163 -28.57 20.40 -17.81
N LEU A 164 -27.61 19.48 -17.69
CA LEU A 164 -27.69 18.13 -18.26
C LEU A 164 -28.55 17.19 -17.41
N LEU A 165 -28.86 17.56 -16.17
CA LEU A 165 -29.60 16.75 -15.23
C LEU A 165 -31.10 16.76 -15.50
N PRO A 166 -31.83 15.64 -15.21
CA PRO A 166 -33.27 15.65 -15.06
C PRO A 166 -33.74 16.73 -14.09
N THR A 167 -34.99 17.17 -14.20
CA THR A 167 -35.51 18.28 -13.38
C THR A 167 -35.40 18.06 -11.88
N ILE A 168 -35.65 16.81 -11.43
CA ILE A 168 -35.53 16.41 -10.02
C ILE A 168 -34.10 16.57 -9.55
N ASP A 169 -33.16 16.05 -10.34
CA ASP A 169 -31.74 16.03 -9.98
C ASP A 169 -31.13 17.43 -10.06
N LEU A 170 -31.56 18.26 -11.02
CA LEU A 170 -31.20 19.68 -11.08
C LEU A 170 -31.64 20.41 -9.80
N PHE A 171 -32.90 20.19 -9.35
CA PHE A 171 -33.40 20.78 -8.11
C PHE A 171 -32.56 20.40 -6.89
N ASN A 172 -32.27 19.09 -6.75
CA ASN A 172 -31.44 18.59 -5.65
C ASN A 172 -30.00 19.09 -5.72
N ALA A 173 -29.39 19.12 -6.90
CA ALA A 173 -28.02 19.59 -7.11
C ALA A 173 -27.86 21.09 -6.78
N VAL A 174 -28.85 21.93 -7.18
CA VAL A 174 -28.82 23.37 -6.85
C VAL A 174 -28.97 23.59 -5.36
N LYS A 175 -29.77 22.81 -4.65
CA LYS A 175 -29.85 22.86 -3.17
C LYS A 175 -28.51 22.52 -2.56
N LYS A 176 -27.90 21.39 -2.95
CA LYS A 176 -26.60 20.92 -2.40
C LYS A 176 -25.47 21.91 -2.63
N ILE A 177 -25.33 22.42 -3.88
CA ILE A 177 -24.27 23.41 -4.18
C ILE A 177 -24.45 24.72 -3.42
N THR A 178 -25.70 25.10 -3.11
CA THR A 178 -25.99 26.28 -2.29
C THR A 178 -25.55 26.05 -0.85
N VAL A 179 -25.96 24.94 -0.27
CA VAL A 179 -25.59 24.56 1.10
C VAL A 179 -24.07 24.52 1.23
N TYR A 180 -23.40 23.90 0.26
CA TYR A 180 -21.95 23.82 0.18
C TYR A 180 -21.30 25.22 0.07
N GLY A 181 -21.75 26.03 -0.88
CA GLY A 181 -21.18 27.35 -1.13
C GLY A 181 -21.38 28.33 0.02
N MET A 182 -22.47 28.18 0.78
CA MET A 182 -22.72 28.94 1.99
C MET A 182 -21.76 28.57 3.12
N GLY A 183 -21.56 27.30 3.33
CA GLY A 183 -20.72 26.81 4.42
C GLY A 183 -19.24 27.15 4.23
N ASN A 184 -18.70 27.03 3.03
CA ASN A 184 -17.30 27.36 2.72
C ASN A 184 -17.05 28.83 2.42
N GLY A 185 -18.14 29.64 2.36
CA GLY A 185 -17.98 31.04 2.04
C GLY A 185 -17.53 31.33 0.61
N CYS A 186 -17.69 30.37 -0.32
CA CYS A 186 -17.24 30.52 -1.70
C CYS A 186 -18.26 31.19 -2.63
N LEU A 187 -19.46 31.53 -2.15
CA LEU A 187 -20.48 32.25 -2.91
C LEU A 187 -20.25 33.76 -2.85
N SER A 188 -20.18 34.40 -4.00
CA SER A 188 -20.22 35.87 -4.09
C SER A 188 -21.60 36.42 -3.70
N GLU A 189 -21.65 37.68 -3.29
CA GLU A 189 -22.93 38.33 -2.93
C GLU A 189 -23.95 38.36 -4.08
N ILE A 190 -23.47 38.42 -5.34
CA ILE A 190 -24.34 38.37 -6.53
C ILE A 190 -24.96 36.98 -6.68
N GLU A 191 -24.19 35.92 -6.45
CA GLU A 191 -24.66 34.52 -6.48
C GLU A 191 -25.63 34.26 -5.32
N LYS A 192 -25.32 34.70 -4.08
CA LYS A 192 -26.22 34.62 -2.93
C LYS A 192 -27.58 35.26 -3.20
N ASN A 193 -27.58 36.46 -3.74
CA ASN A 193 -28.83 37.13 -4.09
C ASN A 193 -29.62 36.37 -5.17
N SER A 194 -28.94 35.85 -6.19
CA SER A 194 -29.60 35.07 -7.24
C SER A 194 -30.16 33.77 -6.74
N LEU A 195 -29.46 33.07 -5.85
CA LEU A 195 -29.92 31.86 -5.17
C LEU A 195 -31.08 32.13 -4.21
N ARG A 196 -31.00 33.21 -3.44
CA ARG A 196 -32.11 33.64 -2.58
C ARG A 196 -33.38 33.84 -3.39
N ASP A 197 -33.33 34.58 -4.52
CA ASP A 197 -34.46 34.82 -5.37
C ASP A 197 -35.06 33.53 -5.93
N LEU A 198 -34.18 32.57 -6.31
CA LEU A 198 -34.58 31.24 -6.77
C LEU A 198 -35.35 30.49 -5.67
N PHE A 199 -34.78 30.38 -4.47
CA PHE A 199 -35.40 29.62 -3.40
C PHE A 199 -36.65 30.29 -2.79
N VAL A 200 -36.73 31.62 -2.76
CA VAL A 200 -37.93 32.34 -2.41
C VAL A 200 -39.05 32.01 -3.42
N SER A 201 -38.75 32.03 -4.73
CA SER A 201 -39.71 31.72 -5.75
C SER A 201 -40.22 30.27 -5.68
N LEU A 202 -39.30 29.31 -5.50
CA LEU A 202 -39.64 27.88 -5.35
C LEU A 202 -40.41 27.62 -4.04
N ASN A 203 -40.02 28.23 -2.94
CA ASN A 203 -40.69 28.03 -1.66
C ASN A 203 -42.14 28.60 -1.65
N LYS A 204 -42.39 29.65 -2.40
CA LYS A 204 -43.76 30.19 -2.57
C LYS A 204 -44.68 29.15 -3.19
N GLU A 205 -44.17 28.29 -4.08
CA GLU A 205 -44.96 27.29 -4.80
C GLU A 205 -44.97 25.91 -4.11
N LEU A 206 -43.87 25.51 -3.48
CA LEU A 206 -43.70 24.19 -2.88
C LEU A 206 -43.91 24.17 -1.34
N ASN A 207 -43.77 25.30 -0.67
CA ASN A 207 -43.93 25.49 0.78
C ASN A 207 -43.11 24.49 1.62
N LEU A 208 -41.83 24.27 1.25
CA LEU A 208 -40.96 23.33 1.92
C LEU A 208 -40.17 23.94 3.06
N ARG A 209 -39.99 23.16 4.14
CA ARG A 209 -39.22 23.60 5.31
C ARG A 209 -37.76 23.85 4.95
N ASP A 210 -37.11 22.93 4.24
CA ASP A 210 -35.70 23.04 3.83
C ASP A 210 -35.42 24.27 2.95
N LEU A 211 -36.35 24.64 2.05
CA LEU A 211 -36.20 25.86 1.26
C LEU A 211 -36.30 27.13 2.11
N ARG A 212 -37.18 27.15 3.12
CA ARG A 212 -37.24 28.24 4.08
C ARG A 212 -35.95 28.40 4.88
N GLU A 213 -35.41 27.30 5.31
CA GLU A 213 -34.14 27.24 6.05
C GLU A 213 -32.98 27.76 5.21
N ILE A 214 -32.89 27.35 3.93
CA ILE A 214 -31.88 27.87 2.99
C ILE A 214 -32.03 29.38 2.80
N VAL A 215 -33.26 29.88 2.59
CA VAL A 215 -33.53 31.33 2.43
C VAL A 215 -33.09 32.11 3.67
N THR A 216 -33.44 31.62 4.86
CA THR A 216 -33.04 32.21 6.14
C THR A 216 -31.52 32.25 6.30
N ALA A 217 -30.85 31.17 5.98
CA ALA A 217 -29.40 31.09 6.04
C ALA A 217 -28.70 32.07 5.08
N ILE A 218 -29.19 32.19 3.84
CA ILE A 218 -28.67 33.18 2.87
C ILE A 218 -28.88 34.60 3.33
N SER A 219 -30.02 34.90 4.01
CA SER A 219 -30.38 36.26 4.45
C SER A 219 -29.63 36.71 5.70
N SER A 220 -28.84 35.87 6.35
CA SER A 220 -28.12 36.17 7.60
C SER A 220 -28.99 36.65 8.75
N GLU A 221 -30.31 36.42 8.71
CA GLU A 221 -31.22 36.73 9.78
C GLU A 221 -31.00 35.78 10.95
N ASN A 222 -30.53 36.31 12.09
CA ASN A 222 -30.47 35.57 13.35
C ASN A 222 -31.92 35.30 13.81
N SER A 223 -32.52 34.22 13.36
CA SER A 223 -33.76 33.76 13.95
C SER A 223 -33.43 33.23 15.35
N ALA A 224 -33.82 33.97 16.37
CA ALA A 224 -33.85 33.45 17.73
C ALA A 224 -34.74 32.21 17.74
N GLN A 225 -34.15 31.06 17.94
CA GLN A 225 -34.88 29.81 18.06
C GLN A 225 -35.80 29.92 19.29
N SER A 226 -37.09 29.91 19.09
CA SER A 226 -38.03 29.71 20.17
C SER A 226 -37.89 28.27 20.65
N ILE A 227 -37.43 28.09 21.88
CA ILE A 227 -37.39 26.78 22.56
C ILE A 227 -38.86 26.38 22.76
N LEU A 228 -39.34 25.46 21.93
CA LEU A 228 -40.67 24.88 22.11
C LEU A 228 -40.61 23.90 23.32
N PRO A 229 -41.66 23.85 24.17
CA PRO A 229 -41.71 22.90 25.25
C PRO A 229 -41.69 21.47 24.72
N ILE A 230 -40.92 20.60 25.35
CA ILE A 230 -40.82 19.20 24.98
C ILE A 230 -42.12 18.50 25.41
N THR A 231 -42.93 18.13 24.43
CA THR A 231 -44.21 17.42 24.68
C THR A 231 -44.15 15.95 24.17
N ASP A 232 -42.99 15.53 23.65
CA ASP A 232 -42.84 14.18 23.10
C ASP A 232 -42.74 13.15 24.22
N ASP A 233 -43.64 12.16 24.18
CA ASP A 233 -43.80 11.11 25.17
C ASP A 233 -42.55 10.23 25.32
N ILE A 234 -41.87 9.93 24.21
CA ILE A 234 -40.64 9.13 24.22
C ILE A 234 -39.49 9.86 24.94
N ILE A 235 -39.36 11.16 24.67
CA ILE A 235 -38.33 11.99 25.28
C ILE A 235 -38.55 12.13 26.78
N LEU A 236 -39.81 12.34 27.16
CA LEU A 236 -40.19 12.46 28.58
C LEU A 236 -39.91 11.17 29.35
N ASN A 237 -40.35 10.04 28.86
CA ASN A 237 -40.11 8.73 29.51
C ASN A 237 -38.60 8.42 29.59
N TYR A 238 -37.84 8.73 28.54
CA TYR A 238 -36.37 8.57 28.57
C TYR A 238 -35.73 9.45 29.67
N SER A 239 -36.13 10.70 29.78
CA SER A 239 -35.60 11.64 30.77
C SER A 239 -35.95 11.26 32.21
N GLU A 240 -37.05 10.52 32.43
CA GLU A 240 -37.48 9.97 33.70
C GLU A 240 -36.80 8.64 34.05
N GLY A 241 -36.07 8.03 33.11
CA GLY A 241 -35.43 6.74 33.29
C GLY A 241 -36.35 5.52 32.99
N ASN A 242 -37.48 5.76 32.32
CA ASN A 242 -38.44 4.70 31.92
C ASN A 242 -37.98 4.06 30.60
N TYR A 243 -36.77 3.49 30.58
CA TYR A 243 -36.13 2.98 29.37
C TYR A 243 -36.91 1.82 28.73
N GLU A 244 -37.53 0.95 29.54
CA GLU A 244 -38.36 -0.16 29.03
C GLU A 244 -39.54 0.35 28.21
N TYR A 245 -40.19 1.44 28.63
CA TYR A 245 -41.27 2.05 27.88
C TYR A 245 -40.82 2.53 26.51
N VAL A 246 -39.62 3.15 26.44
CA VAL A 246 -39.03 3.63 25.20
C VAL A 246 -38.72 2.48 24.25
N ILE A 247 -38.18 1.36 24.78
CA ILE A 247 -37.88 0.15 24.00
C ILE A 247 -39.17 -0.49 23.47
N ASP A 248 -40.15 -0.67 24.33
CA ASP A 248 -41.43 -1.27 23.96
C ASP A 248 -42.15 -0.40 22.91
N ALA A 249 -42.03 0.93 22.97
CA ALA A 249 -42.60 1.83 21.98
C ALA A 249 -41.94 1.65 20.60
N VAL A 250 -40.63 1.55 20.54
CA VAL A 250 -39.92 1.40 19.25
C VAL A 250 -40.10 -0.02 18.66
N GLU A 251 -40.21 -1.05 19.50
CA GLU A 251 -40.40 -2.44 19.04
C GLU A 251 -41.84 -2.74 18.62
N THR A 252 -42.85 -2.14 19.28
CA THR A 252 -44.25 -2.53 19.07
C THR A 252 -45.12 -1.47 18.39
N ARG A 253 -44.73 -0.19 18.47
CA ARG A 253 -45.55 0.95 18.00
C ARG A 253 -44.75 1.84 17.01
N LEU A 254 -43.77 1.32 16.33
CA LEU A 254 -42.87 2.07 15.43
C LEU A 254 -43.66 2.95 14.44
N ASN A 255 -44.67 2.39 13.80
CA ASN A 255 -45.50 3.09 12.80
C ASN A 255 -46.32 4.27 13.35
N SER A 256 -46.43 4.40 14.68
CA SER A 256 -47.12 5.52 15.33
C SER A 256 -46.18 6.55 15.92
N LEU A 257 -44.87 6.36 15.75
CA LEU A 257 -43.86 7.30 16.25
C LEU A 257 -43.46 8.29 15.18
N ASP A 258 -43.58 9.59 15.51
CA ASP A 258 -43.09 10.68 14.67
C ASP A 258 -41.59 10.88 14.87
N ASP A 259 -40.90 11.36 13.85
CA ASP A 259 -39.49 11.79 13.91
C ASP A 259 -38.55 10.71 14.52
N ILE A 260 -38.69 9.46 14.11
CA ILE A 260 -37.92 8.31 14.63
C ILE A 260 -36.40 8.59 14.62
N ILE A 261 -35.89 9.17 13.55
CA ILE A 261 -34.47 9.38 13.34
C ILE A 261 -33.88 10.40 14.32
N THR A 262 -34.65 11.41 14.70
CA THR A 262 -34.22 12.39 15.69
C THR A 262 -34.04 11.80 17.09
N LYS A 263 -34.75 10.70 17.39
CA LYS A 263 -34.74 9.98 18.67
C LYS A 263 -33.82 8.75 18.67
N ILE A 264 -33.13 8.48 17.60
CA ILE A 264 -32.37 7.22 17.41
C ILE A 264 -31.31 7.00 18.49
N ASN A 265 -30.68 8.10 18.96
CA ASN A 265 -29.70 8.03 20.04
C ASN A 265 -30.38 7.66 21.37
N ILE A 266 -31.58 8.15 21.63
CA ILE A 266 -32.39 7.80 22.81
C ILE A 266 -32.72 6.30 22.78
N PHE A 267 -33.13 5.79 21.63
CA PHE A 267 -33.40 4.34 21.48
C PHE A 267 -32.16 3.53 21.78
N ALA A 268 -31.00 3.84 21.18
CA ALA A 268 -29.75 3.12 21.41
C ALA A 268 -29.31 3.14 22.89
N LYS A 269 -29.37 4.32 23.53
CA LYS A 269 -29.03 4.46 24.96
C LYS A 269 -30.01 3.72 25.85
N SER A 270 -31.29 3.69 25.52
CA SER A 270 -32.31 2.93 26.28
C SER A 270 -32.00 1.43 26.30
N TYR A 271 -31.59 0.86 25.16
CA TYR A 271 -31.15 -0.54 25.10
C TYR A 271 -29.95 -0.85 26.01
N ILE A 272 -28.99 0.10 26.10
CA ILE A 272 -27.84 -0.06 27.00
C ILE A 272 -28.27 0.01 28.46
N HIS A 273 -29.12 0.96 28.84
CA HIS A 273 -29.61 1.10 30.21
C HIS A 273 -30.42 -0.10 30.69
N SER A 274 -31.23 -0.69 29.80
CA SER A 274 -32.04 -1.89 30.11
C SER A 274 -31.29 -3.22 29.88
N ASN A 275 -30.04 -3.15 29.39
CA ASN A 275 -29.25 -4.35 29.06
C ASN A 275 -30.00 -5.30 28.07
N ARG A 276 -30.80 -4.73 27.16
CA ARG A 276 -31.53 -5.46 26.12
C ARG A 276 -30.84 -5.33 24.78
N LYS A 277 -31.18 -6.25 23.85
CA LYS A 277 -30.77 -6.16 22.44
C LYS A 277 -31.96 -5.80 21.57
N PRO A 278 -31.80 -4.99 20.50
CA PRO A 278 -32.88 -4.69 19.57
C PRO A 278 -33.50 -5.96 18.98
N ASN A 279 -34.84 -5.97 18.90
CA ASN A 279 -35.59 -7.11 18.36
C ASN A 279 -36.78 -6.62 17.54
N GLY A 280 -37.02 -7.25 16.40
CA GLY A 280 -38.19 -6.95 15.54
C GLY A 280 -38.11 -5.62 14.79
N LEU A 281 -36.99 -4.93 14.79
CA LEU A 281 -36.83 -3.66 14.09
C LEU A 281 -36.60 -3.88 12.59
N PRO A 282 -37.01 -2.90 11.75
CA PRO A 282 -36.62 -2.85 10.32
C PRO A 282 -35.09 -2.94 10.16
N ILE A 283 -34.62 -3.59 9.09
CA ILE A 283 -33.20 -3.89 8.88
C ILE A 283 -32.32 -2.64 9.02
N PHE A 284 -32.71 -1.52 8.38
CA PHE A 284 -31.98 -0.28 8.45
C PHE A 284 -31.86 0.25 9.88
N LEU A 285 -32.98 0.38 10.60
CA LEU A 285 -32.96 0.87 11.98
C LEU A 285 -32.19 -0.08 12.90
N ASN A 286 -32.29 -1.38 12.70
CA ASN A 286 -31.57 -2.36 13.48
C ASN A 286 -30.05 -2.22 13.33
N GLU A 287 -29.55 -2.02 12.09
CA GLU A 287 -28.13 -1.78 11.83
C GLU A 287 -27.65 -0.48 12.50
N VAL A 288 -28.39 0.62 12.31
CA VAL A 288 -28.03 1.94 12.87
C VAL A 288 -28.03 1.89 14.41
N ILE A 289 -29.06 1.31 15.03
CA ILE A 289 -29.16 1.24 16.49
C ILE A 289 -28.06 0.34 17.08
N ASN A 290 -27.74 -0.81 16.46
CA ASN A 290 -26.67 -1.66 16.93
C ASN A 290 -25.29 -0.98 16.84
N ASN A 291 -25.02 -0.22 15.76
CA ASN A 291 -23.80 0.57 15.65
C ASN A 291 -23.72 1.63 16.76
N LEU A 292 -24.81 2.33 17.04
CA LEU A 292 -24.87 3.33 18.10
C LEU A 292 -24.70 2.67 19.50
N ILE A 293 -25.29 1.51 19.73
CA ILE A 293 -25.07 0.74 20.98
C ILE A 293 -23.58 0.42 21.15
N SER A 294 -22.91 -0.03 20.10
CA SER A 294 -21.47 -0.32 20.11
C SER A 294 -20.65 0.95 20.40
N ILE A 295 -20.99 2.07 19.79
CA ILE A 295 -20.33 3.36 19.99
C ILE A 295 -20.51 3.82 21.45
N TYR A 296 -21.74 3.86 21.97
CA TYR A 296 -22.01 4.32 23.33
C TYR A 296 -21.50 3.38 24.42
N SER A 297 -21.43 2.09 24.16
CA SER A 297 -20.85 1.12 25.09
C SER A 297 -19.33 0.97 24.97
N LEU A 298 -18.68 1.68 24.06
CA LEU A 298 -17.24 1.58 23.76
C LEU A 298 -16.78 0.14 23.47
N LYS A 299 -17.64 -0.65 22.81
CA LYS A 299 -17.35 -2.00 22.34
C LYS A 299 -17.21 -1.98 20.83
N ASP A 300 -16.02 -2.27 20.33
CA ASP A 300 -15.72 -2.18 18.89
C ASP A 300 -16.14 -0.85 18.26
N ALA A 301 -16.05 0.24 19.04
CA ALA A 301 -16.61 1.55 18.70
C ALA A 301 -16.01 2.11 17.42
N ASN A 302 -14.71 1.94 17.20
CA ASN A 302 -14.04 2.40 15.98
C ASN A 302 -14.61 1.70 14.73
N GLN A 303 -14.82 0.39 14.78
CA GLN A 303 -15.44 -0.37 13.70
C GLN A 303 -16.91 0.04 13.50
N ALA A 304 -17.66 0.22 14.57
CA ALA A 304 -19.06 0.64 14.52
C ALA A 304 -19.22 2.04 13.89
N ILE A 305 -18.30 2.98 14.17
CA ILE A 305 -18.28 4.29 13.53
C ILE A 305 -18.01 4.15 12.02
N MET A 306 -17.04 3.34 11.62
CA MET A 306 -16.76 3.11 10.20
C MET A 306 -17.97 2.47 9.49
N GLN A 307 -18.66 1.53 10.11
CA GLN A 307 -19.91 0.96 9.60
C GLN A 307 -21.01 2.02 9.49
N GLN A 308 -21.14 2.89 10.51
CA GLN A 308 -22.12 3.97 10.49
C GLN A 308 -21.83 4.98 9.39
N VAL A 309 -20.56 5.35 9.19
CA VAL A 309 -20.13 6.20 8.06
C VAL A 309 -20.44 5.50 6.73
N GLY A 310 -20.23 4.19 6.66
CA GLY A 310 -20.61 3.37 5.50
C GLY A 310 -22.10 3.48 5.16
N LEU A 311 -22.98 3.37 6.16
CA LEU A 311 -24.41 3.55 5.98
C LEU A 311 -24.77 4.96 5.51
N ILE A 312 -24.13 6.00 6.10
CA ILE A 312 -24.33 7.41 5.72
C ILE A 312 -23.98 7.63 4.24
N VAL A 313 -22.85 7.12 3.77
CA VAL A 313 -22.45 7.25 2.37
C VAL A 313 -23.36 6.45 1.45
N LYS A 314 -23.68 5.22 1.83
CA LYS A 314 -24.50 4.29 1.05
C LYS A 314 -25.91 4.83 0.81
N TYR A 315 -26.51 5.45 1.84
CA TYR A 315 -27.87 5.99 1.82
C TYR A 315 -27.90 7.53 1.76
N SER A 316 -26.83 8.16 1.27
CA SER A 316 -26.66 9.62 1.23
C SER A 316 -27.69 10.36 0.35
N VAL A 317 -28.47 9.65 -0.44
CA VAL A 317 -29.61 10.18 -1.21
C VAL A 317 -30.81 10.50 -0.31
N LEU A 318 -30.93 9.86 0.84
CA LEU A 318 -32.02 10.03 1.79
C LEU A 318 -31.69 11.12 2.82
N ASP A 319 -32.66 11.96 3.18
CA ASP A 319 -32.47 13.00 4.21
C ASP A 319 -32.14 12.40 5.59
N VAL A 320 -32.55 11.16 5.84
CA VAL A 320 -32.17 10.41 7.05
C VAL A 320 -30.67 10.30 7.23
N SER A 321 -29.89 10.22 6.16
CA SER A 321 -28.42 10.14 6.24
C SER A 321 -27.79 11.40 6.84
N ASP A 322 -28.41 12.57 6.64
CA ASP A 322 -27.94 13.83 7.20
C ASP A 322 -28.09 13.87 8.73
N HIS A 323 -29.20 13.34 9.24
CA HIS A 323 -29.42 13.18 10.69
C HIS A 323 -28.44 12.18 11.30
N LEU A 324 -28.18 11.05 10.62
CA LEU A 324 -27.20 10.07 11.08
C LEU A 324 -25.78 10.67 11.11
N MET A 325 -25.45 11.51 10.14
CA MET A 325 -24.16 12.21 10.09
C MET A 325 -23.96 13.09 11.30
N ILE A 326 -24.96 13.87 11.69
CA ILE A 326 -24.93 14.71 12.90
C ILE A 326 -24.78 13.82 14.13
N SER A 327 -25.53 12.72 14.19
CA SER A 327 -25.44 11.75 15.27
C SER A 327 -24.00 11.20 15.43
N VAL A 328 -23.34 10.82 14.34
CA VAL A 328 -21.93 10.34 14.37
C VAL A 328 -20.98 11.44 14.82
N LEU A 329 -21.07 12.67 14.26
CA LEU A 329 -20.21 13.77 14.65
C LEU A 329 -20.29 14.08 16.14
N LYS A 330 -21.48 14.00 16.71
CA LYS A 330 -21.72 14.26 18.14
C LYS A 330 -21.37 13.07 19.01
N SER A 331 -21.55 11.84 18.53
CA SER A 331 -21.18 10.65 19.29
C SER A 331 -19.69 10.35 19.25
N ALA A 332 -18.95 10.85 18.27
CA ALA A 332 -17.51 10.60 18.11
C ALA A 332 -16.78 11.83 17.55
N PRO A 333 -16.73 12.95 18.27
CA PRO A 333 -16.22 14.21 17.74
C PRO A 333 -14.73 14.20 17.40
N TYR A 334 -13.98 13.25 17.93
CA TYR A 334 -12.52 13.17 17.79
C TYR A 334 -12.03 12.08 16.84
N PHE A 335 -12.94 11.25 16.30
CA PHE A 335 -12.58 10.03 15.56
C PHE A 335 -12.32 10.25 14.07
N LEU A 336 -12.90 11.19 13.39
CA LEU A 336 -12.97 11.24 11.93
C LEU A 336 -11.64 11.53 11.24
N SER A 337 -11.39 10.83 10.11
CA SER A 337 -10.28 11.12 9.21
C SER A 337 -10.39 12.54 8.61
N ALA A 338 -9.27 13.19 8.31
CA ALA A 338 -9.27 14.59 7.87
C ALA A 338 -10.16 14.80 6.63
N GLN A 339 -10.08 13.96 5.62
CA GLN A 339 -10.87 14.10 4.38
C GLN A 339 -12.37 13.84 4.56
N GLN A 340 -12.74 12.82 5.36
CA GLN A 340 -14.14 12.54 5.69
C GLN A 340 -14.69 13.60 6.63
N LYS A 341 -13.86 14.09 7.55
CA LYS A 341 -14.19 15.12 8.52
C LYS A 341 -14.56 16.45 7.86
N ASP A 342 -13.81 16.89 6.85
CA ASP A 342 -14.05 18.19 6.21
C ASP A 342 -15.38 18.23 5.46
N GLY A 343 -15.72 17.18 4.72
CA GLY A 343 -17.02 17.06 4.04
C GLY A 343 -18.20 16.95 5.01
N ILE A 344 -18.03 16.20 6.11
CA ILE A 344 -19.03 15.97 7.13
C ILE A 344 -19.20 17.22 8.03
N ILE A 345 -18.12 17.82 8.53
CA ILE A 345 -18.17 19.05 9.34
C ILE A 345 -18.82 20.19 8.57
N PHE A 346 -18.55 20.27 7.30
CA PHE A 346 -19.09 21.30 6.44
C PHE A 346 -20.62 21.21 6.35
N LYS A 347 -21.15 20.05 6.05
CA LYS A 347 -22.59 19.82 5.99
C LYS A 347 -23.24 19.94 7.39
N SER A 348 -22.53 19.53 8.45
CA SER A 348 -23.02 19.63 9.82
C SER A 348 -23.10 21.05 10.31
N LYS A 349 -22.15 21.94 9.99
CA LYS A 349 -22.24 23.39 10.38
C LYS A 349 -23.46 24.07 9.80
N PHE A 350 -23.90 23.65 8.61
CA PHE A 350 -25.14 24.15 8.03
C PHE A 350 -26.36 23.53 8.74
N LEU A 351 -26.36 22.23 8.95
CA LEU A 351 -27.46 21.49 9.58
C LEU A 351 -27.58 21.79 11.09
N GLU A 352 -26.47 22.00 11.79
CA GLU A 352 -26.50 22.43 13.23
C GLU A 352 -27.19 23.75 13.49
N LYS A 353 -27.14 24.64 12.54
CA LYS A 353 -27.90 25.91 12.66
C LYS A 353 -29.39 25.74 12.43
N GLN A 354 -29.81 24.61 11.85
CA GLN A 354 -31.17 24.41 11.36
C GLN A 354 -31.92 23.31 12.08
N LEU A 355 -31.24 22.20 12.39
CA LEU A 355 -31.80 21.16 13.22
C LEU A 355 -31.73 21.66 14.66
N THR A 356 -32.89 21.88 15.25
CA THR A 356 -32.99 22.30 16.65
C THR A 356 -32.05 21.43 17.51
N PRO A 357 -31.31 22.04 18.43
CA PRO A 357 -30.42 21.31 19.37
C PRO A 357 -31.10 20.15 20.12
N LEU A 358 -32.44 20.18 20.20
CA LEU A 358 -33.27 19.17 20.84
C LEU A 358 -33.08 17.78 20.28
N ALA A 359 -32.97 17.62 18.96
CA ALA A 359 -32.99 16.28 18.33
C ALA A 359 -31.75 15.46 18.59
N CYS A 360 -30.61 16.09 18.83
CA CYS A 360 -29.32 15.35 18.92
C CYS A 360 -28.70 15.34 20.33
N HIS A 361 -29.21 16.13 21.28
CA HIS A 361 -28.63 16.35 22.63
C HIS A 361 -29.64 16.41 23.73
N LEU A 362 -30.75 15.71 23.63
CA LEU A 362 -31.76 15.69 24.67
C LEU A 362 -31.21 15.28 26.04
N ASP A 363 -30.13 14.47 26.03
CA ASP A 363 -29.43 14.05 27.26
C ASP A 363 -28.59 15.14 27.90
N GLU A 364 -28.19 16.16 27.15
CA GLU A 364 -27.15 17.15 27.56
C GLU A 364 -27.67 18.58 27.58
N SER A 365 -28.91 18.80 27.14
CA SER A 365 -29.48 20.14 27.13
C SER A 365 -29.82 20.58 28.56
N PRO A 366 -29.21 21.67 29.09
CA PRO A 366 -29.55 22.22 30.42
C PRO A 366 -31.02 22.54 30.57
N SER A 367 -31.68 23.00 29.49
CA SER A 367 -33.08 23.38 29.49
C SER A 367 -34.05 22.22 29.75
N LEU A 368 -33.64 20.96 29.42
CA LEU A 368 -34.37 19.75 29.81
C LEU A 368 -34.44 19.57 31.33
N TYR A 369 -33.36 19.95 32.02
CA TYR A 369 -33.21 19.75 33.46
C TYR A 369 -33.69 20.94 34.30
N GLU A 370 -33.76 22.14 33.74
CA GLU A 370 -34.19 23.35 34.48
C GLU A 370 -35.71 23.44 34.68
N ASN A 371 -36.50 22.85 33.77
CA ASN A 371 -37.96 22.98 33.73
C ASN A 371 -38.76 21.84 34.38
N TYR A 372 -38.11 20.79 34.84
CA TYR A 372 -38.79 19.62 35.40
C TYR A 372 -38.35 19.39 36.85
N SER A 373 -39.31 19.61 37.81
CA SER A 373 -39.18 19.11 39.19
C SER A 373 -39.56 17.64 39.22
N LEU A 374 -38.77 16.78 38.66
CA LEU A 374 -39.03 15.34 38.66
C LEU A 374 -38.46 14.72 39.92
N ASP A 375 -39.27 13.92 40.64
CA ASP A 375 -38.83 12.98 41.67
C ASP A 375 -38.07 11.86 40.97
N LEU A 376 -36.84 12.12 40.63
CA LEU A 376 -35.94 11.12 39.99
C LEU A 376 -35.45 10.16 41.06
N ASN A 377 -35.91 8.90 41.00
CA ASN A 377 -35.42 7.83 41.86
C ASN A 377 -34.22 7.05 41.27
N VAL A 378 -33.70 7.45 40.13
CA VAL A 378 -32.62 6.77 39.41
C VAL A 378 -31.29 7.43 39.71
N GLU A 379 -30.45 6.75 40.50
CA GLU A 379 -29.18 7.26 41.04
C GLU A 379 -28.24 7.83 39.94
N HIS A 380 -28.03 7.12 38.85
CA HIS A 380 -27.13 7.58 37.80
C HIS A 380 -27.62 8.86 37.07
N LEU A 381 -28.96 9.05 36.97
CA LEU A 381 -29.52 10.27 36.38
C LEU A 381 -29.35 11.46 37.31
N ILE A 382 -29.53 11.25 38.63
CA ILE A 382 -29.32 12.34 39.61
C ILE A 382 -27.86 12.78 39.59
N ARG A 383 -26.92 11.86 39.58
CA ARG A 383 -25.47 12.15 39.54
C ARG A 383 -25.08 12.79 38.20
N LYS A 384 -25.59 12.28 37.07
CA LYS A 384 -25.37 12.89 35.73
C LYS A 384 -25.79 14.34 35.70
N ARG A 385 -27.01 14.61 36.17
CA ARG A 385 -27.58 15.96 36.25
C ARG A 385 -26.74 16.89 37.12
N THR A 386 -26.33 16.41 38.30
CA THR A 386 -25.49 17.18 39.21
C THR A 386 -24.12 17.50 38.61
N ALA A 387 -23.52 16.52 37.86
CA ALA A 387 -22.27 16.71 37.16
C ALA A 387 -22.40 17.73 36.03
N ILE A 388 -23.42 17.62 35.16
CA ILE A 388 -23.66 18.58 34.06
C ILE A 388 -23.82 19.99 34.62
N PHE A 389 -24.65 20.22 35.63
CA PHE A 389 -24.83 21.55 36.22
C PHE A 389 -23.53 22.09 36.81
N ALA A 390 -22.71 21.24 37.44
CA ALA A 390 -21.44 21.67 38.00
C ALA A 390 -20.48 22.14 36.91
N VAL A 391 -20.41 21.39 35.80
CA VAL A 391 -19.57 21.74 34.64
C VAL A 391 -20.04 23.04 33.98
N LEU A 392 -21.34 23.19 33.76
CA LEU A 392 -21.89 24.36 33.11
C LEU A 392 -21.67 25.63 33.93
N ASN A 393 -21.76 25.52 35.27
CA ASN A 393 -21.58 26.66 36.18
C ASN A 393 -20.12 26.90 36.60
N ASN A 394 -19.17 26.15 36.06
CA ASN A 394 -17.77 26.18 36.47
C ASN A 394 -17.59 26.04 38.00
N ASP A 395 -18.34 25.11 38.64
CA ASP A 395 -18.29 24.85 40.09
C ASP A 395 -16.86 24.41 40.48
N GLU A 396 -16.33 24.91 41.60
CA GLU A 396 -15.03 24.52 42.13
C GLU A 396 -14.91 22.99 42.38
N LYS A 397 -16.05 22.29 42.63
CA LYS A 397 -16.12 20.84 42.84
C LYS A 397 -16.63 20.06 41.63
N MET A 398 -16.58 20.64 40.43
CA MET A 398 -17.13 19.98 39.23
C MET A 398 -16.44 18.65 38.98
N LEU A 399 -15.12 18.58 39.16
CA LEU A 399 -14.35 17.35 38.95
C LEU A 399 -14.77 16.19 39.88
N ASP A 400 -15.02 16.50 41.16
CA ASP A 400 -15.48 15.50 42.11
C ASP A 400 -16.88 14.97 41.75
N LYS A 401 -17.79 15.89 41.38
CA LYS A 401 -19.15 15.51 40.97
C LYS A 401 -19.17 14.69 39.68
N VAL A 402 -18.27 14.96 38.73
CA VAL A 402 -18.16 14.13 37.50
C VAL A 402 -17.53 12.78 37.81
N LYS A 403 -16.56 12.70 38.71
CA LYS A 403 -16.04 11.42 39.21
C LYS A 403 -17.13 10.57 39.88
N ASP A 404 -17.96 11.20 40.73
CA ASP A 404 -19.09 10.50 41.36
C ASP A 404 -20.09 9.96 40.34
N TYR A 405 -20.31 10.68 39.25
CA TYR A 405 -21.12 10.18 38.12
C TYR A 405 -20.40 9.05 37.37
N TYR A 406 -19.10 9.21 37.09
CA TYR A 406 -18.31 8.21 36.37
C TYR A 406 -18.41 6.82 37.02
N GLU A 407 -18.39 6.74 38.35
CA GLU A 407 -18.48 5.45 39.08
C GLU A 407 -19.79 4.70 38.81
N VAL A 408 -20.91 5.42 38.68
CA VAL A 408 -22.25 4.81 38.50
C VAL A 408 -22.77 4.86 37.08
N ALA A 409 -22.08 5.51 36.18
CA ALA A 409 -22.51 5.73 34.78
C ALA A 409 -22.66 4.38 34.04
N PRO A 410 -23.87 4.01 33.55
CA PRO A 410 -24.05 2.82 32.69
C PRO A 410 -23.41 3.04 31.31
N ILE A 411 -23.36 4.27 30.82
CA ILE A 411 -22.72 4.68 29.57
C ILE A 411 -21.44 5.42 29.93
N LYS A 412 -20.31 4.70 29.98
CA LYS A 412 -19.01 5.28 30.36
C LYS A 412 -18.55 6.41 29.42
N LYS A 413 -18.92 6.32 28.14
CA LYS A 413 -18.66 7.36 27.14
C LYS A 413 -19.09 8.74 27.62
N ASP A 414 -20.34 8.89 28.06
CA ASP A 414 -20.90 10.17 28.51
C ASP A 414 -20.10 10.74 29.69
N ALA A 415 -19.66 9.88 30.61
CA ALA A 415 -18.88 10.29 31.77
C ALA A 415 -17.45 10.72 31.40
N ILE A 416 -16.81 10.02 30.45
CA ILE A 416 -15.48 10.37 29.94
C ILE A 416 -15.51 11.75 29.26
N GLU A 417 -16.53 12.03 28.45
CA GLU A 417 -16.69 13.33 27.78
C GLU A 417 -16.87 14.48 28.77
N LEU A 418 -17.66 14.26 29.83
CA LEU A 418 -17.77 15.23 30.92
C LEU A 418 -16.45 15.45 31.68
N MET A 419 -15.66 14.41 31.90
CA MET A 419 -14.33 14.54 32.50
C MET A 419 -13.39 15.36 31.62
N VAL A 420 -13.38 15.09 30.31
CA VAL A 420 -12.59 15.86 29.33
C VAL A 420 -12.98 17.34 29.34
N GLU A 421 -14.29 17.61 29.34
CA GLU A 421 -14.81 18.99 29.41
C GLU A 421 -14.36 19.68 30.70
N CYS A 422 -14.36 18.98 31.86
CA CYS A 422 -13.83 19.53 33.10
C CYS A 422 -12.37 19.98 32.99
N PHE A 423 -11.51 19.11 32.46
CA PHE A 423 -10.09 19.43 32.31
C PHE A 423 -9.85 20.59 31.34
N ILE A 424 -10.63 20.68 30.27
CA ILE A 424 -10.56 21.75 29.30
C ILE A 424 -10.94 23.08 29.99
N ARG A 425 -12.03 23.11 30.76
CA ARG A 425 -12.50 24.31 31.48
C ARG A 425 -11.53 24.74 32.58
N CYS A 426 -10.93 23.80 33.28
CA CYS A 426 -9.86 24.07 34.25
C CYS A 426 -8.54 24.52 33.61
N SER A 427 -8.39 24.39 32.30
CA SER A 427 -7.12 24.57 31.57
C SER A 427 -5.98 23.65 32.08
N ASP A 428 -6.32 22.54 32.69
CA ASP A 428 -5.37 21.54 33.21
C ASP A 428 -5.05 20.47 32.20
N LYS A 429 -4.23 20.83 31.21
CA LYS A 429 -3.84 19.92 30.14
C LYS A 429 -2.95 18.76 30.60
N LYS A 430 -2.17 18.93 31.68
CA LYS A 430 -1.32 17.84 32.21
C LYS A 430 -2.14 16.72 32.79
N SER A 431 -3.12 17.05 33.64
CA SER A 431 -4.05 16.08 34.19
C SER A 431 -4.93 15.44 33.09
N LEU A 432 -5.26 16.17 32.04
CA LEU A 432 -5.97 15.63 30.88
C LEU A 432 -5.14 14.55 30.16
N ILE A 433 -3.83 14.76 29.96
CA ILE A 433 -2.92 13.77 29.33
C ILE A 433 -2.87 12.50 30.18
N GLU A 434 -2.67 12.63 31.49
CA GLU A 434 -2.64 11.48 32.40
C GLU A 434 -3.98 10.75 32.42
N TYR A 435 -5.10 11.47 32.48
CA TYR A 435 -6.44 10.88 32.42
C TYR A 435 -6.67 10.13 31.10
N ALA A 436 -6.35 10.75 29.96
CA ALA A 436 -6.49 10.15 28.64
C ALA A 436 -5.67 8.88 28.49
N SER A 437 -4.42 8.88 28.93
CA SER A 437 -3.57 7.70 28.95
C SER A 437 -4.19 6.56 29.76
N ASN A 438 -4.71 6.86 30.96
CA ASN A 438 -5.35 5.86 31.83
C ASN A 438 -6.61 5.26 31.18
N GLU A 439 -7.47 6.08 30.56
CA GLU A 439 -8.67 5.60 29.86
C GLU A 439 -8.32 4.72 28.66
N LEU A 440 -7.30 5.09 27.87
CA LEU A 440 -6.84 4.30 26.72
C LEU A 440 -6.30 2.93 27.12
N ILE A 441 -5.65 2.84 28.27
CA ILE A 441 -5.15 1.58 28.83
C ILE A 441 -6.31 0.67 29.30
N ILE A 442 -7.36 1.26 29.87
CA ILE A 442 -8.55 0.53 30.30
C ILE A 442 -9.33 0.03 29.07
N ASN A 443 -9.55 0.90 28.13
CA ASN A 443 -10.27 0.61 26.89
C ASN A 443 -9.75 1.47 25.73
N PRO A 444 -9.02 0.90 24.76
CA PRO A 444 -8.54 1.61 23.57
C PRO A 444 -9.63 2.33 22.77
N ASN A 445 -10.89 1.83 22.80
CA ASN A 445 -12.01 2.49 22.12
C ASN A 445 -12.43 3.82 22.78
N SER A 446 -11.88 4.18 23.93
CA SER A 446 -12.07 5.50 24.54
C SER A 446 -11.44 6.63 23.70
N ASN A 447 -10.61 6.32 22.68
CA ASN A 447 -10.03 7.28 21.76
C ASN A 447 -11.08 8.20 21.11
N ILE A 448 -12.29 7.70 20.88
CA ILE A 448 -13.38 8.48 20.27
C ILE A 448 -13.91 9.62 21.16
N CYS A 449 -13.65 9.56 22.46
CA CYS A 449 -14.05 10.56 23.47
C CYS A 449 -12.92 11.51 23.85
N LEU A 450 -11.70 11.27 23.39
CA LEU A 450 -10.50 11.97 23.83
C LEU A 450 -9.93 12.88 22.73
N PRO A 451 -9.60 14.14 23.02
CA PRO A 451 -9.05 15.09 22.06
C PRO A 451 -7.57 14.81 21.79
N LEU A 452 -7.24 13.60 21.26
CA LEU A 452 -5.87 13.15 21.11
C LEU A 452 -5.04 14.06 20.21
N LYS A 453 -5.63 14.63 19.15
CA LYS A 453 -4.95 15.59 18.27
C LYS A 453 -4.47 16.83 19.05
N ASP A 454 -5.34 17.39 19.89
CA ASP A 454 -5.02 18.56 20.70
C ASP A 454 -4.03 18.22 21.82
N ILE A 455 -4.14 17.02 22.40
CA ILE A 455 -3.20 16.49 23.40
C ILE A 455 -1.80 16.36 22.78
N VAL A 456 -1.68 15.69 21.64
CA VAL A 456 -0.40 15.45 20.98
C VAL A 456 0.22 16.76 20.50
N GLY A 457 -0.58 17.69 19.95
CA GLY A 457 -0.12 19.03 19.60
C GLY A 457 0.44 19.79 20.83
N TYR A 458 -0.25 19.71 21.96
CA TYR A 458 0.22 20.34 23.20
C TYR A 458 1.50 19.69 23.76
N VAL A 459 1.62 18.36 23.65
CA VAL A 459 2.83 17.61 24.03
C VAL A 459 4.05 18.09 23.24
N SER A 460 3.93 18.20 21.91
CA SER A 460 5.03 18.66 21.04
C SER A 460 5.37 20.14 21.30
N GLU A 461 4.38 21.01 21.43
CA GLU A 461 4.62 22.44 21.68
C GLU A 461 5.31 22.75 23.04
N ASN A 462 5.11 21.88 24.04
CA ASN A 462 5.61 22.11 25.42
C ASN A 462 6.70 21.12 25.86
N ASN A 463 7.18 20.26 24.96
CA ASN A 463 8.23 19.25 25.22
C ASN A 463 7.90 18.38 26.45
N LEU A 464 6.65 17.87 26.52
CA LEU A 464 6.17 17.04 27.63
C LEU A 464 6.38 15.55 27.33
N TYR A 465 7.59 15.06 27.51
CA TYR A 465 8.00 13.69 27.20
C TYR A 465 7.79 12.76 28.38
N THR A 466 6.54 12.45 28.69
CA THR A 466 6.13 11.51 29.75
C THR A 466 5.62 10.20 29.14
N ILE A 467 5.55 9.14 29.95
CA ILE A 467 4.95 7.88 29.51
C ILE A 467 3.51 8.06 29.06
N ASP A 468 2.76 8.97 29.66
CA ASP A 468 1.40 9.30 29.30
C ASP A 468 1.34 9.96 27.92
N SER A 469 2.31 10.83 27.62
CA SER A 469 2.46 11.47 26.32
C SER A 469 2.76 10.43 25.23
N VAL A 470 3.64 9.46 25.49
CA VAL A 470 3.95 8.37 24.55
C VAL A 470 2.71 7.54 24.25
N ILE A 471 1.96 7.14 25.29
CA ILE A 471 0.73 6.34 25.14
C ILE A 471 -0.30 7.11 24.34
N CYS A 472 -0.55 8.39 24.63
CA CYS A 472 -1.49 9.20 23.86
C CYS A 472 -1.05 9.36 22.40
N SER A 473 0.23 9.57 22.12
CA SER A 473 0.78 9.67 20.76
C SER A 473 0.67 8.34 20.01
N TYR A 474 0.91 7.21 20.66
CA TYR A 474 0.74 5.89 20.07
C TYR A 474 -0.70 5.62 19.64
N TYR A 475 -1.67 5.85 20.53
CA TYR A 475 -3.07 5.63 20.19
C TYR A 475 -3.58 6.67 19.16
N TYR A 476 -3.06 7.90 19.17
CA TYR A 476 -3.35 8.87 18.14
C TYR A 476 -2.85 8.38 16.76
N ASN A 477 -1.61 7.92 16.67
CA ASN A 477 -1.06 7.36 15.42
C ASN A 477 -1.84 6.12 14.97
N LYS A 478 -2.19 5.22 15.89
CA LYS A 478 -2.91 3.98 15.61
C LYS A 478 -4.32 4.20 15.04
N PHE A 479 -5.03 5.23 15.50
CA PHE A 479 -6.42 5.48 15.11
C PHE A 479 -6.58 6.66 14.15
N SER A 480 -5.54 7.46 13.93
CA SER A 480 -5.56 8.53 12.94
C SER A 480 -5.40 7.98 11.53
N SER A 481 -6.05 8.63 10.56
CA SER A 481 -5.82 8.37 9.14
C SER A 481 -4.64 9.17 8.58
N GLU A 482 -4.11 10.13 9.33
CA GLU A 482 -2.90 10.87 9.01
C GLU A 482 -1.69 10.09 9.52
N ASP A 483 -0.61 10.06 8.75
CA ASP A 483 0.65 9.50 9.24
C ASP A 483 1.28 10.45 10.27
N ASN A 484 1.18 10.06 11.53
CA ASN A 484 1.73 10.80 12.67
C ASN A 484 2.89 10.03 13.34
N SER A 485 3.48 9.09 12.62
CA SER A 485 4.59 8.27 13.10
C SER A 485 5.77 9.12 13.56
N SER A 486 6.08 10.21 12.86
CA SER A 486 7.16 11.14 13.23
C SER A 486 7.01 11.73 14.63
N VAL A 487 5.78 12.09 15.02
CA VAL A 487 5.51 12.65 16.36
C VAL A 487 5.61 11.58 17.44
N LEU A 488 5.08 10.37 17.17
CA LEU A 488 5.22 9.24 18.09
C LEU A 488 6.70 8.92 18.32
N ASN A 489 7.49 8.87 17.27
CA ASN A 489 8.89 8.54 17.31
C ASN A 489 9.70 9.56 18.10
N GLU A 490 9.47 10.87 17.87
CA GLU A 490 10.08 11.96 18.64
C GLU A 490 9.73 11.86 20.13
N VAL A 491 8.45 11.72 20.48
CA VAL A 491 7.99 11.64 21.87
C VAL A 491 8.53 10.38 22.57
N PHE A 492 8.63 9.26 21.85
CA PHE A 492 9.19 8.01 22.35
C PHE A 492 10.69 8.12 22.59
N GLU A 493 11.46 8.66 21.66
CA GLU A 493 12.91 8.87 21.75
C GLU A 493 13.25 9.75 22.96
N GLU A 494 12.64 10.93 23.04
CA GLU A 494 12.85 11.87 24.12
C GLU A 494 12.44 11.31 25.50
N TYR A 495 11.38 10.49 25.54
CA TYR A 495 11.01 9.78 26.78
C TYR A 495 12.11 8.80 27.21
N ILE A 496 12.64 7.97 26.30
CA ILE A 496 13.71 7.01 26.58
C ILE A 496 14.97 7.75 27.10
N ILE A 497 15.35 8.84 26.43
CA ILE A 497 16.47 9.70 26.85
C ILE A 497 16.21 10.27 28.26
N SER A 498 14.97 10.73 28.56
CA SER A 498 14.61 11.29 29.89
C SER A 498 14.72 10.26 31.03
N ARG A 499 14.70 8.94 30.70
CA ARG A 499 14.84 7.86 31.67
C ARG A 499 16.30 7.46 31.94
N ASP A 500 17.25 8.12 31.28
CA ASP A 500 18.70 7.85 31.38
C ASP A 500 19.04 6.38 31.05
N VAL A 501 18.33 5.79 30.09
CA VAL A 501 18.56 4.44 29.56
C VAL A 501 18.97 4.52 28.11
N PHE A 502 19.87 3.64 27.69
CA PHE A 502 20.39 3.61 26.34
C PHE A 502 19.47 2.79 25.41
N ARG A 503 18.87 1.72 25.94
CA ARG A 503 17.98 0.81 25.20
C ARG A 503 16.68 0.54 25.94
N PRO A 504 15.54 0.40 25.26
CA PRO A 504 14.24 0.14 25.91
C PRO A 504 14.21 -1.11 26.79
N SER A 505 14.99 -2.16 26.47
CA SER A 505 15.06 -3.37 27.30
C SER A 505 15.63 -3.12 28.69
N GLU A 506 16.32 -2.02 28.94
CA GLU A 506 16.88 -1.63 30.22
C GLU A 506 15.81 -1.13 31.18
N LEU A 507 14.65 -0.69 30.66
CA LEU A 507 13.49 -0.33 31.47
C LEU A 507 12.84 -1.53 32.16
N VAL A 508 13.11 -2.75 31.70
CA VAL A 508 12.52 -3.96 32.31
C VAL A 508 13.22 -4.22 33.66
N THR A 509 12.59 -3.74 34.71
CA THR A 509 12.96 -3.97 36.10
C THR A 509 12.01 -4.99 36.74
N GLY A 510 12.25 -5.35 38.00
CA GLY A 510 11.45 -6.37 38.70
C GLY A 510 9.98 -6.00 38.91
N GLU A 511 9.65 -4.71 38.94
CA GLU A 511 8.29 -4.19 39.08
C GLU A 511 8.02 -3.18 37.94
N LEU A 512 6.99 -3.48 37.11
CA LEU A 512 6.53 -2.58 36.03
C LEU A 512 5.07 -2.19 36.25
N SER A 513 4.77 -0.93 36.01
CA SER A 513 3.39 -0.44 35.92
C SER A 513 2.71 -0.95 34.64
N LYS A 514 1.38 -0.93 34.59
CA LYS A 514 0.63 -1.26 33.36
C LYS A 514 1.07 -0.40 32.17
N LYS A 515 1.38 0.88 32.38
CA LYS A 515 1.85 1.82 31.36
C LYS A 515 3.19 1.36 30.77
N GLU A 516 4.12 0.96 31.61
CA GLU A 516 5.44 0.47 31.17
C GLU A 516 5.34 -0.87 30.44
N ILE A 517 4.43 -1.75 30.85
CA ILE A 517 4.17 -3.00 30.12
C ILE A 517 3.64 -2.71 28.71
N ILE A 518 2.69 -1.78 28.56
CA ILE A 518 2.17 -1.37 27.24
C ILE A 518 3.25 -0.71 26.41
N LEU A 519 4.04 0.20 27.00
CA LEU A 519 5.18 0.83 26.35
C LEU A 519 6.12 -0.22 25.74
N LEU A 520 6.51 -1.21 26.53
CA LEU A 520 7.50 -2.21 26.14
C LEU A 520 6.91 -3.28 25.21
N ASN A 521 5.67 -3.70 25.43
CA ASN A 521 5.05 -4.77 24.65
C ASN A 521 4.44 -4.26 23.32
N GLU A 522 3.67 -3.16 23.37
CA GLU A 522 2.88 -2.71 22.23
C GLU A 522 3.55 -1.56 21.45
N ILE A 523 4.25 -0.65 22.16
CA ILE A 523 4.79 0.56 21.51
C ILE A 523 6.22 0.34 21.02
N SER A 524 7.09 -0.31 21.84
CA SER A 524 8.48 -0.59 21.47
C SER A 524 8.58 -1.68 20.39
N LYS A 525 7.94 -1.46 19.24
CA LYS A 525 8.06 -2.27 18.03
C LYS A 525 9.27 -1.82 17.21
N ILE A 526 9.67 -2.64 16.26
CA ILE A 526 10.84 -2.40 15.42
C ILE A 526 10.77 -1.05 14.71
N ASP A 527 9.63 -0.74 14.11
CA ASP A 527 9.34 0.50 13.38
C ASP A 527 9.45 1.77 14.26
N VAL A 528 9.03 1.71 15.51
CA VAL A 528 9.13 2.82 16.46
C VAL A 528 10.54 2.94 17.03
N MET A 529 11.19 1.83 17.36
CA MET A 529 12.55 1.82 17.91
C MET A 529 13.62 2.19 16.89
N ASP A 530 13.36 2.05 15.59
CA ASP A 530 14.30 2.38 14.50
C ASP A 530 14.75 3.86 14.54
N TYR A 531 13.93 4.73 15.11
CA TYR A 531 14.28 6.15 15.30
C TYR A 531 15.25 6.41 16.44
N LEU A 532 15.46 5.44 17.34
CA LEU A 532 16.46 5.58 18.39
C LEU A 532 17.86 5.45 17.78
N GLY A 533 18.68 6.50 17.85
CA GLY A 533 20.02 6.51 17.28
C GLY A 533 21.04 5.59 17.98
N CYS A 534 20.58 4.58 18.72
CA CYS A 534 21.42 3.68 19.54
C CYS A 534 21.66 2.32 18.89
N PHE A 535 21.15 2.05 17.69
CA PHE A 535 21.30 0.78 17.00
C PHE A 535 22.28 0.89 15.83
N ASP A 536 23.21 -0.07 15.74
CA ASP A 536 24.24 -0.10 14.71
C ASP A 536 23.69 -0.59 13.36
N ASN A 537 22.65 -1.44 13.37
CA ASN A 537 22.01 -2.03 12.19
C ASN A 537 20.66 -2.66 12.54
N ASP A 538 19.89 -3.03 11.51
CA ASP A 538 18.56 -3.64 11.65
C ASP A 538 18.55 -4.94 12.48
N ASN A 539 19.60 -5.73 12.42
CA ASN A 539 19.70 -6.94 13.23
C ASN A 539 19.83 -6.64 14.71
N ASP A 540 20.58 -5.60 15.09
CA ASP A 540 20.71 -5.15 16.47
C ASP A 540 19.37 -4.66 17.03
N LEU A 541 18.61 -3.93 16.22
CA LEU A 541 17.24 -3.49 16.51
C LEU A 541 16.29 -4.67 16.72
N LYS A 542 16.32 -5.67 15.84
CA LYS A 542 15.54 -6.91 15.95
C LYS A 542 15.89 -7.72 17.19
N ILE A 543 17.18 -7.83 17.51
CA ILE A 543 17.67 -8.49 18.73
C ILE A 543 17.16 -7.76 19.97
N GLU A 544 17.16 -6.42 19.94
CA GLU A 544 16.62 -5.64 21.06
C GLU A 544 15.15 -5.94 21.32
N ARG A 545 14.34 -6.05 20.25
CA ARG A 545 12.92 -6.46 20.39
C ARG A 545 12.78 -7.82 21.05
N ILE A 546 13.56 -8.80 20.65
CA ILE A 546 13.58 -10.14 21.28
C ILE A 546 13.97 -10.03 22.77
N LYS A 547 14.97 -9.21 23.11
CA LYS A 547 15.40 -8.99 24.51
C LYS A 547 14.26 -8.41 25.35
N ILE A 548 13.53 -7.40 24.84
CA ILE A 548 12.37 -6.82 25.53
C ILE A 548 11.34 -7.93 25.83
N LEU A 549 10.95 -8.68 24.81
CA LEU A 549 9.95 -9.74 24.96
C LEU A 549 10.37 -10.82 25.96
N ASN A 550 11.61 -11.32 25.85
CA ASN A 550 12.15 -12.34 26.77
C ASN A 550 12.26 -11.84 28.20
N LYS A 551 12.66 -10.57 28.41
CA LYS A 551 12.71 -9.98 29.75
C LYS A 551 11.31 -9.85 30.36
N LEU A 552 10.31 -9.42 29.57
CA LEU A 552 8.91 -9.35 30.03
C LEU A 552 8.34 -10.72 30.42
N VAL A 553 8.68 -11.77 29.67
CA VAL A 553 8.32 -13.16 30.01
C VAL A 553 9.03 -13.61 31.26
N SER A 554 10.33 -13.39 31.37
CA SER A 554 11.15 -13.78 32.52
C SER A 554 10.70 -13.08 33.81
N ALA A 555 10.22 -11.85 33.70
CA ALA A 555 9.64 -11.09 34.83
C ALA A 555 8.18 -11.48 35.14
N GLY A 556 7.57 -12.38 34.35
CA GLY A 556 6.20 -12.87 34.56
C GLY A 556 5.08 -11.94 34.11
N PHE A 557 5.38 -10.91 33.30
CA PHE A 557 4.39 -9.97 32.77
C PHE A 557 3.67 -10.48 31.51
N LEU A 558 4.36 -11.35 30.73
CA LEU A 558 3.79 -11.98 29.54
C LEU A 558 3.91 -13.51 29.63
N SER A 559 3.02 -14.25 28.97
CA SER A 559 3.17 -15.69 28.80
C SER A 559 4.08 -16.01 27.62
N GLN A 560 4.86 -17.09 27.74
CA GLN A 560 5.75 -17.57 26.68
C GLN A 560 4.97 -17.80 25.37
N THR A 561 3.80 -18.39 25.43
CA THR A 561 2.95 -18.69 24.27
C THR A 561 2.54 -17.44 23.46
N ASN A 562 2.43 -16.28 24.12
CA ASN A 562 2.05 -15.02 23.44
C ASN A 562 3.22 -14.40 22.68
N VAL A 563 4.44 -14.75 23.05
CA VAL A 563 5.68 -14.12 22.56
C VAL A 563 6.39 -15.02 21.53
N ASP A 564 6.23 -16.34 21.63
CA ASP A 564 6.93 -17.31 20.78
C ASP A 564 6.72 -17.05 19.28
N GLY A 565 5.51 -16.68 18.88
CA GLY A 565 5.18 -16.37 17.49
C GLY A 565 5.98 -15.18 16.94
N GLU A 566 5.99 -14.06 17.68
CA GLU A 566 6.72 -12.83 17.28
C GLU A 566 8.23 -13.07 17.31
N CYS A 567 8.76 -13.69 18.35
CA CYS A 567 10.18 -14.02 18.44
C CYS A 567 10.64 -14.95 17.31
N LYS A 568 9.85 -15.98 16.99
CA LYS A 568 10.16 -16.89 15.90
C LYS A 568 10.21 -16.16 14.56
N MET A 569 9.24 -15.31 14.28
CA MET A 569 9.24 -14.51 13.04
C MET A 569 10.47 -13.61 12.94
N ILE A 570 10.82 -12.91 14.00
CA ILE A 570 12.01 -12.02 14.01
C ILE A 570 13.30 -12.83 13.82
N VAL A 571 13.44 -13.98 14.49
CA VAL A 571 14.62 -14.87 14.32
C VAL A 571 14.69 -15.41 12.89
N ASP A 572 13.57 -15.84 12.32
CA ASP A 572 13.52 -16.33 10.95
C ASP A 572 13.91 -15.22 9.96
N ASP A 573 13.47 -13.98 10.20
CA ASP A 573 13.84 -12.82 9.36
C ASP A 573 15.34 -12.51 9.45
N ILE A 574 15.92 -12.53 10.65
CA ILE A 574 17.38 -12.35 10.82
C ILE A 574 18.15 -13.44 10.07
N LEU A 575 17.73 -14.70 10.18
CA LEU A 575 18.37 -15.82 9.48
C LEU A 575 18.26 -15.65 7.96
N ILE A 576 17.07 -15.29 7.45
CA ILE A 576 16.85 -15.07 6.02
C ILE A 576 17.68 -13.89 5.51
N GLU A 577 17.78 -12.80 6.27
CA GLU A 577 18.62 -11.64 5.88
C GLU A 577 20.10 -12.01 5.82
N ASN A 578 20.59 -12.71 6.82
CA ASN A 578 21.99 -13.16 6.83
C ASN A 578 22.29 -14.11 5.66
N GLU A 579 21.38 -15.02 5.34
CA GLU A 579 21.54 -15.93 4.21
C GLU A 579 21.39 -15.18 2.86
N ALA A 580 20.43 -14.23 2.76
CA ALA A 580 20.26 -13.38 1.59
C ALA A 580 21.49 -12.52 1.31
N ALA A 581 22.11 -11.95 2.36
CA ALA A 581 23.36 -11.20 2.23
C ALA A 581 24.48 -12.09 1.65
N LYS A 582 24.61 -13.35 2.10
CA LYS A 582 25.57 -14.30 1.54
C LYS A 582 25.33 -14.60 0.06
N PHE A 583 24.07 -14.55 -0.42
CA PHE A 583 23.73 -14.74 -1.84
C PHE A 583 23.91 -13.47 -2.67
N ASN A 584 23.71 -12.30 -2.10
CA ASN A 584 23.83 -11.02 -2.80
C ASN A 584 25.25 -10.46 -2.82
N ASP A 585 26.09 -10.84 -1.84
CA ASP A 585 27.51 -10.50 -1.82
C ASP A 585 28.26 -11.31 -2.87
N ALA A 586 29.51 -11.00 -3.07
CA ALA A 586 30.48 -11.65 -3.94
C ALA A 586 29.99 -12.88 -4.76
N LYS A 587 29.77 -12.71 -6.06
CA LYS A 587 29.25 -13.79 -6.95
C LYS A 587 30.33 -14.62 -7.62
N ILE A 588 31.62 -14.28 -7.42
CA ILE A 588 32.73 -14.95 -8.10
C ILE A 588 33.42 -15.91 -7.17
N TYR A 589 33.36 -17.20 -7.51
CA TYR A 589 34.00 -18.29 -6.80
C TYR A 589 34.70 -19.23 -7.80
N ILE A 590 35.99 -19.52 -7.58
CA ILE A 590 36.78 -20.44 -8.41
C ILE A 590 37.33 -21.52 -7.51
N ASP A 591 36.97 -22.80 -7.79
CA ASP A 591 37.47 -23.95 -7.07
C ASP A 591 38.79 -24.48 -7.71
N THR A 592 39.88 -23.88 -7.24
CA THR A 592 41.22 -24.23 -7.70
C THR A 592 41.58 -25.69 -7.38
N ARG A 593 40.99 -26.28 -6.32
CA ARG A 593 41.25 -27.72 -5.98
C ARG A 593 40.63 -28.68 -6.98
N SER A 594 39.39 -28.41 -7.39
CA SER A 594 38.73 -29.18 -8.45
C SER A 594 39.49 -29.10 -9.78
N ILE A 595 39.96 -27.90 -10.16
CA ILE A 595 40.77 -27.66 -11.35
C ILE A 595 42.05 -28.49 -11.28
N LEU A 596 42.78 -28.45 -10.15
CA LEU A 596 44.02 -29.20 -9.97
C LEU A 596 43.78 -30.72 -10.06
N ASN A 597 42.78 -31.24 -9.36
CA ASN A 597 42.47 -32.66 -9.37
C ASN A 597 42.21 -33.20 -10.78
N LYS A 598 41.51 -32.40 -11.62
CA LYS A 598 41.23 -32.75 -13.00
C LYS A 598 42.47 -32.80 -13.88
N ARG A 599 43.50 -31.98 -13.64
CA ARG A 599 44.71 -31.82 -14.45
C ARG A 599 45.97 -32.34 -13.77
N LYS A 600 45.84 -32.93 -12.59
CA LYS A 600 46.98 -33.34 -11.76
C LYS A 600 47.97 -34.21 -12.52
N ASN A 601 47.50 -35.22 -13.24
CA ASN A 601 48.37 -36.16 -14.00
C ASN A 601 49.10 -35.46 -15.14
N ASP A 602 48.47 -34.50 -15.83
CA ASP A 602 49.09 -33.73 -16.90
C ASP A 602 50.21 -32.86 -16.35
N ILE A 603 49.98 -32.17 -15.22
CA ILE A 603 50.94 -31.31 -14.58
C ILE A 603 52.11 -32.11 -13.98
N GLU A 604 51.87 -33.26 -13.35
CA GLU A 604 52.92 -34.15 -12.85
C GLU A 604 53.84 -34.63 -13.97
N SER A 605 53.28 -35.01 -15.12
CA SER A 605 54.06 -35.44 -16.28
C SER A 605 54.92 -34.29 -16.84
N LEU A 606 54.38 -33.10 -16.91
CA LEU A 606 55.13 -31.90 -17.36
C LEU A 606 56.19 -31.49 -16.35
N LEU A 607 55.96 -31.57 -15.06
CA LEU A 607 56.98 -31.27 -14.04
C LEU A 607 58.14 -32.25 -14.04
N HIS A 608 57.81 -33.53 -14.27
CA HIS A 608 58.84 -34.56 -14.46
C HIS A 608 59.73 -34.27 -15.68
N LYS A 609 59.11 -33.84 -16.80
CA LYS A 609 59.84 -33.42 -18.00
C LYS A 609 60.66 -32.15 -17.74
N TYR A 610 60.16 -31.18 -16.98
CA TYR A 610 60.84 -29.96 -16.60
C TYR A 610 62.11 -30.26 -15.80
N LYS A 611 62.03 -31.11 -14.80
CA LYS A 611 63.18 -31.53 -13.95
C LYS A 611 64.25 -32.28 -14.72
N ASN A 612 63.92 -32.94 -15.79
CA ASN A 612 64.82 -33.72 -16.63
C ASN A 612 65.38 -32.93 -17.85
N SER A 613 64.96 -31.66 -18.05
CA SER A 613 65.46 -30.84 -19.15
C SER A 613 66.72 -30.02 -18.77
N LEU A 614 67.53 -29.69 -19.80
CA LEU A 614 68.80 -28.93 -19.55
C LEU A 614 68.54 -27.46 -19.27
N GLU A 615 69.43 -26.81 -18.46
CA GLU A 615 69.37 -25.35 -18.16
C GLU A 615 69.66 -24.54 -19.43
N GLU A 616 68.95 -23.43 -19.64
CA GLU A 616 69.20 -22.48 -20.71
C GLU A 616 69.18 -21.01 -20.22
N ASP A 617 69.85 -20.16 -21.03
CA ASP A 617 70.31 -18.81 -20.72
C ASP A 617 69.23 -17.78 -20.43
N GLN A 618 69.69 -16.72 -19.73
CA GLN A 618 68.90 -15.62 -19.20
C GLN A 618 67.99 -14.87 -20.21
N VAL A 619 66.74 -14.53 -19.77
CA VAL A 619 65.77 -13.74 -20.50
C VAL A 619 66.11 -12.24 -20.33
N ASN A 620 65.99 -11.46 -21.39
CA ASN A 620 66.22 -10.00 -21.41
C ASN A 620 65.11 -9.22 -20.66
N ASP A 621 65.51 -8.35 -19.74
CA ASP A 621 64.70 -7.73 -18.66
C ASP A 621 63.63 -6.70 -19.05
N ASN A 622 63.30 -6.44 -20.33
CA ASN A 622 62.54 -5.21 -20.69
C ASN A 622 61.28 -5.42 -21.60
N VAL A 623 60.70 -6.59 -21.68
CA VAL A 623 59.51 -6.84 -22.52
C VAL A 623 58.37 -7.45 -21.70
N GLN A 624 57.23 -6.84 -21.75
CA GLN A 624 55.98 -7.36 -21.22
C GLN A 624 55.51 -8.48 -22.19
N TYR A 625 55.40 -9.71 -21.70
CA TYR A 625 55.04 -10.90 -22.54
C TYR A 625 53.62 -11.33 -22.28
N GLU A 626 52.89 -11.55 -23.34
CA GLU A 626 51.66 -12.31 -23.32
C GLU A 626 51.94 -13.81 -23.21
N ILE A 627 50.99 -14.62 -22.68
CA ILE A 627 51.19 -16.06 -22.51
C ILE A 627 51.53 -16.73 -23.84
N GLU A 628 50.94 -16.28 -24.96
CA GLU A 628 51.26 -16.77 -26.30
C GLU A 628 52.66 -16.38 -26.77
N SER A 629 53.14 -15.19 -26.39
CA SER A 629 54.48 -14.74 -26.71
C SER A 629 55.55 -15.33 -25.78
N MET A 630 55.21 -15.81 -24.59
CA MET A 630 56.08 -16.57 -23.70
C MET A 630 56.47 -17.93 -24.30
N ALA A 631 55.62 -18.51 -25.15
CA ALA A 631 55.94 -19.73 -25.93
C ALA A 631 57.09 -19.57 -26.93
N ILE A 632 57.48 -18.32 -27.22
CA ILE A 632 58.61 -17.99 -28.12
C ILE A 632 59.95 -17.93 -27.36
N LEU A 633 59.94 -18.00 -26.02
CA LEU A 633 61.16 -18.16 -25.23
C LEU A 633 61.72 -19.55 -25.50
N LYS A 634 62.64 -19.60 -26.45
CA LYS A 634 63.29 -20.85 -26.89
C LYS A 634 64.14 -21.44 -25.78
N GLY A 635 63.56 -22.42 -25.09
CA GLY A 635 64.26 -23.23 -24.11
C GLY A 635 63.34 -24.29 -23.58
N SER A 636 63.80 -25.50 -23.45
CA SER A 636 62.97 -26.61 -23.05
C SER A 636 62.26 -26.42 -21.66
N LYS A 637 62.95 -25.77 -20.74
CA LYS A 637 62.42 -25.52 -19.38
C LYS A 637 61.32 -24.45 -19.41
N ASN A 638 61.60 -23.29 -20.03
CA ASN A 638 60.66 -22.19 -20.12
C ASN A 638 59.39 -22.56 -20.93
N GLU A 639 59.56 -23.33 -22.02
CA GLU A 639 58.47 -23.82 -22.82
C GLU A 639 57.55 -24.79 -22.03
N ILE A 640 58.12 -25.71 -21.24
CA ILE A 640 57.38 -26.64 -20.40
C ILE A 640 56.62 -25.86 -19.30
N LEU A 641 57.23 -24.88 -18.65
CA LEU A 641 56.60 -24.08 -17.61
C LEU A 641 55.44 -23.21 -18.16
N THR A 642 55.65 -22.60 -19.33
CA THR A 642 54.60 -21.85 -20.04
C THR A 642 53.41 -22.76 -20.37
N ARG A 643 53.67 -23.99 -20.80
CA ARG A 643 52.63 -24.99 -21.08
C ARG A 643 51.84 -25.39 -19.82
N MET A 644 52.53 -25.56 -18.69
CA MET A 644 51.89 -25.82 -17.39
C MET A 644 50.96 -24.65 -16.98
N MET A 645 51.47 -23.42 -17.07
CA MET A 645 50.68 -22.24 -16.76
C MET A 645 49.47 -22.11 -17.68
N ASN A 646 49.63 -22.33 -18.99
CA ASN A 646 48.52 -22.26 -19.95
C ASN A 646 47.42 -23.30 -19.68
N ILE A 647 47.80 -24.53 -19.37
CA ILE A 647 46.80 -25.58 -19.05
C ILE A 647 45.95 -25.14 -17.83
N LEU A 648 46.61 -24.67 -16.78
CA LEU A 648 45.91 -24.26 -15.58
C LEU A 648 45.11 -22.96 -15.80
N LEU A 649 45.61 -22.00 -16.58
CA LEU A 649 44.95 -20.75 -16.88
C LEU A 649 43.68 -20.94 -17.75
N VAL A 650 43.77 -21.82 -18.77
CA VAL A 650 42.62 -22.19 -19.60
C VAL A 650 41.52 -22.82 -18.75
N GLU A 651 41.86 -23.72 -17.84
CA GLU A 651 40.87 -24.30 -16.92
C GLU A 651 40.38 -23.26 -15.92
N TYR A 652 41.25 -22.40 -15.40
CA TYR A 652 40.84 -21.31 -14.49
C TYR A 652 39.80 -20.35 -15.13
N PHE A 653 39.96 -20.06 -16.41
CA PHE A 653 39.05 -19.22 -17.15
C PHE A 653 37.82 -19.97 -17.67
N ASN A 654 38.03 -21.08 -18.39
CA ASN A 654 37.00 -21.67 -19.25
C ASN A 654 36.41 -22.95 -18.66
N ASN A 655 36.77 -23.37 -17.44
CA ASN A 655 36.15 -24.54 -16.85
C ASN A 655 34.65 -24.29 -16.65
N LYS A 656 33.83 -25.17 -17.24
CA LYS A 656 32.37 -25.03 -17.29
C LYS A 656 31.67 -25.23 -15.95
N GLU A 657 32.36 -25.83 -14.97
CA GLU A 657 31.78 -26.10 -13.64
C GLU A 657 32.23 -25.06 -12.60
N VAL A 658 33.51 -24.67 -12.64
CA VAL A 658 34.14 -23.89 -11.56
C VAL A 658 35.02 -22.75 -12.07
N GLY A 659 35.08 -22.49 -13.39
CA GLY A 659 35.92 -21.46 -13.99
C GLY A 659 35.30 -20.04 -13.89
N LEU A 660 36.14 -19.03 -14.17
CA LEU A 660 35.75 -17.62 -14.10
C LEU A 660 34.61 -17.24 -15.05
N ASP A 661 34.66 -17.72 -16.31
CA ASP A 661 33.63 -17.37 -17.31
C ASP A 661 32.27 -17.92 -16.95
N LYS A 662 32.18 -19.07 -16.28
CA LYS A 662 30.92 -19.56 -15.74
C LYS A 662 30.29 -18.55 -14.77
N ASN A 663 31.06 -18.04 -13.81
CA ASN A 663 30.54 -17.12 -12.80
C ASN A 663 30.14 -15.79 -13.45
N LEU A 664 30.97 -15.22 -14.31
CA LEU A 664 30.66 -13.98 -15.01
C LEU A 664 29.49 -14.13 -15.98
N SER A 665 29.40 -15.27 -16.69
CA SER A 665 28.35 -15.53 -17.67
C SER A 665 27.02 -15.90 -17.03
N SER A 666 27.01 -16.92 -16.16
CA SER A 666 25.77 -17.49 -15.63
C SER A 666 25.19 -16.70 -14.48
N GLU A 667 26.04 -16.15 -13.61
CA GLU A 667 25.61 -15.54 -12.35
C GLU A 667 25.52 -14.03 -12.40
N ILE A 668 26.22 -13.37 -13.32
CA ILE A 668 26.19 -11.92 -13.42
C ILE A 668 25.57 -11.49 -14.75
N ARG A 669 26.20 -11.77 -15.88
CA ARG A 669 25.84 -11.24 -17.20
C ARG A 669 24.45 -11.69 -17.67
N HIS A 670 24.17 -12.99 -17.63
CA HIS A 670 22.92 -13.56 -18.18
C HIS A 670 21.80 -13.74 -17.17
N GLY A 671 22.11 -13.69 -15.88
CA GLY A 671 21.11 -13.90 -14.83
C GLY A 671 20.55 -12.61 -14.25
N PHE A 672 21.39 -11.64 -13.97
CA PHE A 672 21.01 -10.57 -13.04
C PHE A 672 21.36 -9.16 -13.48
N PHE A 673 22.49 -8.91 -14.17
CA PHE A 673 22.97 -7.58 -14.49
C PHE A 673 21.97 -6.73 -15.27
N GLY A 674 21.58 -7.21 -16.46
CA GLY A 674 20.65 -6.46 -17.32
C GLY A 674 19.29 -6.26 -16.65
N ASN A 675 18.75 -7.28 -15.97
CA ASN A 675 17.46 -7.21 -15.29
C ASN A 675 17.49 -6.17 -14.15
N LEU A 676 18.53 -6.17 -13.32
CA LEU A 676 18.63 -5.23 -12.21
C LEU A 676 18.79 -3.79 -12.69
N ILE A 677 19.64 -3.56 -13.71
CA ILE A 677 19.83 -2.20 -14.26
C ILE A 677 18.56 -1.70 -14.95
N CYS A 678 17.82 -2.56 -15.66
CA CYS A 678 16.57 -2.18 -16.32
C CYS A 678 15.38 -2.03 -15.35
N SER A 679 15.41 -2.58 -14.13
CA SER A 679 14.26 -2.64 -13.24
C SER A 679 13.63 -1.28 -12.97
N GLY A 680 14.41 -0.27 -12.61
CA GLY A 680 13.91 1.08 -12.33
C GLY A 680 13.17 1.71 -13.53
N PRO A 681 13.78 1.79 -14.71
CA PRO A 681 13.10 2.28 -15.91
C PRO A 681 11.92 1.43 -16.38
N GLN A 682 11.96 0.09 -16.22
CA GLN A 682 10.85 -0.80 -16.61
C GLN A 682 9.64 -0.64 -15.69
N ASN A 683 9.85 -0.59 -14.37
CA ASN A 683 8.77 -0.42 -13.39
C ASN A 683 8.02 0.91 -13.58
N ARG A 684 8.69 1.92 -14.16
CA ARG A 684 8.13 3.24 -14.47
C ARG A 684 7.72 3.39 -15.93
N HIS A 685 7.62 2.28 -16.66
CA HIS A 685 7.22 2.24 -18.06
C HIS A 685 8.03 3.16 -19.00
N LEU A 686 9.31 3.39 -18.69
CA LEU A 686 10.18 4.23 -19.54
C LEU A 686 10.80 3.45 -20.71
N LEU A 687 10.98 2.13 -20.55
CA LEU A 687 11.52 1.26 -21.60
C LEU A 687 10.41 0.60 -22.40
N THR A 688 10.68 0.44 -23.71
CA THR A 688 9.79 -0.22 -24.65
C THR A 688 10.40 -1.55 -25.15
N GLU A 689 9.54 -2.48 -25.56
CA GLU A 689 9.95 -3.78 -26.08
C GLU A 689 10.33 -3.72 -27.57
N LEU A 690 11.15 -4.65 -27.99
CA LEU A 690 11.42 -4.90 -29.42
C LEU A 690 10.21 -5.57 -30.10
N ASP A 691 9.91 -5.19 -31.34
CA ASP A 691 8.96 -5.90 -32.17
C ASP A 691 9.62 -7.13 -32.83
N GLY A 692 8.82 -7.97 -33.52
CA GLY A 692 9.34 -9.14 -34.23
C GLY A 692 10.31 -8.81 -35.38
N SER A 693 10.52 -7.55 -35.73
CA SER A 693 11.47 -7.07 -36.74
C SER A 693 12.76 -6.48 -36.14
N GLY A 694 12.88 -6.46 -34.81
CA GLY A 694 14.04 -5.90 -34.11
C GLY A 694 14.00 -4.37 -33.94
N LYS A 695 12.82 -3.72 -34.05
CA LYS A 695 12.63 -2.32 -33.76
C LYS A 695 11.89 -2.13 -32.44
N TYR A 696 12.23 -1.08 -31.72
CA TYR A 696 11.54 -0.71 -30.50
C TYR A 696 10.12 -0.21 -30.79
N LYS A 697 9.14 -0.69 -30.03
CA LYS A 697 7.73 -0.30 -30.13
C LYS A 697 7.51 1.09 -29.54
N SER A 698 6.42 1.75 -29.95
CA SER A 698 5.93 2.96 -29.29
C SER A 698 5.55 2.69 -27.83
N ASN A 699 5.79 3.68 -26.97
CA ASN A 699 5.45 3.61 -25.55
C ASN A 699 3.96 3.85 -25.31
N GLN A 700 3.15 2.79 -25.38
CA GLN A 700 1.70 2.87 -25.29
C GLN A 700 1.22 3.42 -23.93
N TYR A 701 1.94 3.13 -22.85
CA TYR A 701 1.58 3.59 -21.52
C TYR A 701 1.55 5.11 -21.42
N TRP A 702 2.64 5.78 -21.79
CA TRP A 702 2.73 7.23 -21.71
C TRP A 702 1.93 7.94 -22.79
N LEU A 703 1.77 7.34 -23.97
CA LEU A 703 0.86 7.84 -25.02
C LEU A 703 -0.59 7.85 -24.54
N GLU A 704 -1.01 6.80 -23.84
CA GLU A 704 -2.36 6.72 -23.28
C GLU A 704 -2.54 7.62 -22.06
N TYR A 705 -1.56 7.70 -21.20
CA TYR A 705 -1.60 8.55 -20.01
C TYR A 705 -1.78 10.03 -20.38
N TYR A 706 -1.08 10.50 -21.39
CA TYR A 706 -1.11 11.90 -21.84
C TYR A 706 -1.95 12.14 -23.11
N LYS A 707 -2.90 11.28 -23.43
CA LYS A 707 -3.72 11.37 -24.66
C LYS A 707 -4.46 12.70 -24.85
N MET A 708 -4.57 13.52 -23.81
CA MET A 708 -5.16 14.86 -23.87
C MET A 708 -4.18 15.96 -24.35
N ILE A 709 -2.91 15.64 -24.49
CA ILE A 709 -1.91 16.55 -25.02
C ILE A 709 -1.91 16.46 -26.55
N SER A 710 -1.51 17.54 -27.22
CA SER A 710 -1.36 17.59 -28.67
C SER A 710 -0.61 16.37 -29.21
N SER A 711 -1.16 15.73 -30.24
CA SER A 711 -0.56 14.54 -30.87
C SER A 711 0.85 14.79 -31.40
N GLU A 712 1.16 16.04 -31.81
CA GLU A 712 2.51 16.40 -32.25
C GLU A 712 3.54 16.34 -31.10
N ILE A 713 3.17 16.80 -29.92
CA ILE A 713 4.05 16.75 -28.73
C ILE A 713 4.18 15.29 -28.25
N LEU A 714 3.07 14.55 -28.23
CA LEU A 714 3.09 13.14 -27.85
C LEU A 714 3.97 12.28 -28.74
N ASN A 715 3.89 12.48 -30.06
CA ASN A 715 4.73 11.75 -31.01
C ASN A 715 6.22 12.09 -30.82
N LYS A 716 6.55 13.34 -30.47
CA LYS A 716 7.93 13.71 -30.13
C LYS A 716 8.42 13.04 -28.88
N VAL A 717 7.59 13.01 -27.80
CA VAL A 717 7.94 12.34 -26.52
C VAL A 717 8.04 10.84 -26.72
N ASP A 718 7.16 10.22 -27.46
CA ASP A 718 7.24 8.80 -27.80
C ASP A 718 8.55 8.46 -28.52
N ALA A 719 8.91 9.26 -29.54
CA ALA A 719 10.19 9.08 -30.25
C ALA A 719 11.41 9.23 -29.33
N LEU A 720 11.34 10.10 -28.30
CA LEU A 720 12.41 10.25 -27.30
C LEU A 720 12.49 9.03 -26.37
N LEU A 721 11.36 8.47 -25.93
CA LEU A 721 11.34 7.26 -25.09
C LEU A 721 11.78 6.01 -25.86
N VAL A 722 11.41 5.89 -27.13
CA VAL A 722 11.89 4.82 -28.02
C VAL A 722 13.40 4.91 -28.18
N LYS A 723 13.93 6.10 -28.47
CA LYS A 723 15.37 6.34 -28.57
C LYS A 723 16.10 6.06 -27.26
N PHE A 724 15.54 6.51 -26.15
CA PHE A 724 16.09 6.22 -24.82
C PHE A 724 16.21 4.72 -24.58
N SER A 725 15.18 3.93 -24.94
CA SER A 725 15.21 2.48 -24.81
C SER A 725 16.33 1.84 -25.62
N GLU A 726 16.54 2.31 -26.85
CA GLU A 726 17.62 1.84 -27.73
C GLU A 726 19.00 2.17 -27.14
N ASP A 727 19.24 3.45 -26.81
CA ASP A 727 20.53 3.94 -26.29
C ASP A 727 20.85 3.28 -24.93
N PHE A 728 19.85 3.10 -24.05
CA PHE A 728 20.01 2.47 -22.74
C PHE A 728 20.43 1.01 -22.86
N ASN A 729 19.79 0.24 -23.73
CA ASN A 729 20.18 -1.16 -23.98
C ASN A 729 21.58 -1.27 -24.60
N GLN A 730 21.97 -0.36 -25.50
CA GLN A 730 23.33 -0.34 -26.07
C GLN A 730 24.41 -0.12 -24.99
N ILE A 731 24.14 0.75 -24.01
CA ILE A 731 25.08 0.97 -22.88
C ILE A 731 25.20 -0.31 -22.03
N ILE A 732 24.09 -1.00 -21.77
CA ILE A 732 24.08 -2.28 -21.04
C ILE A 732 24.88 -3.35 -21.80
N GLU A 733 24.62 -3.54 -23.10
CA GLU A 733 25.34 -4.51 -23.92
C GLU A 733 26.85 -4.23 -23.92
N LYS A 734 27.24 -2.96 -23.97
CA LYS A 734 28.65 -2.57 -23.88
C LYS A 734 29.28 -2.94 -22.54
N ALA A 735 28.57 -2.74 -21.44
CA ALA A 735 29.05 -3.16 -20.10
C ALA A 735 29.17 -4.67 -20.00
N GLU A 736 28.25 -5.43 -20.61
CA GLU A 736 28.33 -6.90 -20.68
C GLU A 736 29.54 -7.39 -21.47
N GLN A 737 29.99 -6.65 -22.51
CA GLN A 737 31.24 -7.00 -23.21
C GLN A 737 32.46 -6.88 -22.30
N TRP A 738 32.51 -5.89 -21.40
CA TRP A 738 33.61 -5.74 -20.43
C TRP A 738 33.75 -6.97 -19.51
N MET A 739 32.65 -7.66 -19.24
CA MET A 739 32.59 -8.83 -18.35
C MET A 739 32.98 -10.16 -19.02
N LYS A 740 33.23 -10.15 -20.33
CA LYS A 740 33.69 -11.35 -21.04
C LYS A 740 35.17 -11.60 -20.77
N VAL A 741 35.52 -12.87 -20.56
CA VAL A 741 36.90 -13.30 -20.39
C VAL A 741 37.61 -13.39 -21.75
N SER A 742 38.86 -12.97 -21.80
CA SER A 742 39.70 -13.17 -22.98
C SER A 742 41.09 -13.69 -22.59
N LEU A 743 41.58 -14.63 -23.37
CA LEU A 743 42.96 -15.09 -23.30
C LEU A 743 43.89 -14.23 -24.17
N ASN A 744 43.33 -13.36 -25.01
CA ASN A 744 44.09 -12.48 -25.91
C ASN A 744 44.19 -11.09 -25.32
N SER A 745 45.41 -10.59 -25.11
CA SER A 745 45.74 -9.29 -24.54
C SER A 745 45.44 -8.11 -25.45
N ASP A 746 45.28 -8.30 -26.76
CA ASP A 746 44.95 -7.26 -27.72
C ASP A 746 43.49 -6.79 -27.65
N ASP A 747 42.67 -7.48 -26.87
CA ASP A 747 41.24 -7.15 -26.70
C ASP A 747 41.04 -6.06 -25.64
N THR A 748 41.13 -4.81 -26.07
CA THR A 748 41.04 -3.62 -25.19
C THR A 748 39.66 -3.37 -24.62
N ASP A 749 38.63 -4.02 -25.14
CA ASP A 749 37.24 -3.86 -24.70
C ASP A 749 36.88 -4.72 -23.49
N ARG A 750 37.69 -5.73 -23.17
CA ARG A 750 37.48 -6.65 -22.06
C ARG A 750 38.32 -6.28 -20.84
N VAL A 751 37.78 -6.54 -19.65
CA VAL A 751 38.48 -6.25 -18.39
C VAL A 751 39.21 -7.51 -17.89
N PHE A 752 38.63 -8.71 -18.11
CA PHE A 752 39.20 -9.95 -17.60
C PHE A 752 40.24 -10.54 -18.57
N VAL A 753 41.39 -9.92 -18.57
CA VAL A 753 42.59 -10.33 -19.34
C VAL A 753 43.78 -10.39 -18.39
N PHE A 754 44.50 -11.51 -18.35
CA PHE A 754 45.65 -11.67 -17.48
C PHE A 754 46.95 -11.45 -18.25
N ASN A 755 47.69 -10.42 -17.84
CA ASN A 755 49.03 -10.12 -18.34
C ASN A 755 50.05 -10.51 -17.28
N PHE A 756 51.07 -11.28 -17.65
CA PHE A 756 52.13 -11.72 -16.76
C PHE A 756 53.45 -11.00 -17.10
N THR A 757 54.18 -10.56 -16.07
CA THR A 757 55.50 -9.95 -16.25
C THR A 757 56.58 -11.01 -16.26
N VAL A 758 57.74 -10.65 -16.78
CA VAL A 758 58.96 -11.53 -16.77
C VAL A 758 59.36 -11.86 -15.31
N GLU A 759 59.21 -10.95 -14.40
CA GLU A 759 59.51 -11.13 -12.99
C GLU A 759 58.59 -12.18 -12.36
N GLU A 760 57.28 -12.11 -12.61
CA GLU A 760 56.32 -13.10 -12.13
C GLU A 760 56.58 -14.48 -12.73
N PHE A 761 56.95 -14.56 -14.01
CA PHE A 761 57.31 -15.81 -14.62
C PHE A 761 58.60 -16.40 -14.02
N ASN A 762 59.63 -15.58 -13.78
CA ASN A 762 60.87 -16.00 -13.14
C ASN A 762 60.62 -16.49 -11.73
N MET A 763 59.72 -15.83 -10.97
CA MET A 763 59.34 -16.26 -9.63
C MET A 763 58.80 -17.71 -9.62
N ILE A 764 57.89 -18.03 -10.56
CA ILE A 764 57.33 -19.37 -10.71
C ILE A 764 58.39 -20.36 -11.17
N ARG A 765 59.34 -19.95 -12.05
CA ARG A 765 60.49 -20.74 -12.49
C ARG A 765 61.42 -21.09 -11.32
N ASP A 766 61.79 -20.11 -10.50
CA ASP A 766 62.69 -20.33 -9.35
C ASP A 766 62.05 -21.27 -8.33
N LEU A 767 60.70 -21.20 -8.15
CA LEU A 767 59.92 -22.16 -7.37
C LEU A 767 59.95 -23.55 -7.99
N ALA A 768 59.80 -23.66 -9.30
CA ALA A 768 59.82 -24.95 -10.01
C ALA A 768 61.17 -25.61 -9.92
N ASP A 769 62.26 -24.83 -9.95
CA ASP A 769 63.64 -25.32 -9.78
C ASP A 769 63.96 -25.78 -8.32
N ALA A 770 63.40 -25.02 -7.33
CA ALA A 770 63.58 -25.31 -5.92
C ALA A 770 62.59 -26.34 -5.34
N SER A 771 61.43 -26.53 -5.98
CA SER A 771 60.32 -27.20 -5.34
C SER A 771 60.35 -28.70 -5.38
N VAL A 772 59.69 -29.19 -4.42
CA VAL A 772 59.58 -30.55 -4.01
C VAL A 772 58.25 -31.18 -4.48
N SER A 773 57.19 -30.41 -4.59
CA SER A 773 55.84 -30.96 -4.90
C SER A 773 55.10 -30.20 -5.99
N VAL A 774 54.23 -30.91 -6.71
CA VAL A 774 53.29 -30.33 -7.70
C VAL A 774 52.33 -29.36 -7.04
N ASP A 775 51.87 -29.69 -5.84
CA ASP A 775 50.87 -28.89 -5.12
C ASP A 775 51.43 -27.50 -4.76
N GLU A 776 52.73 -27.39 -4.40
CA GLU A 776 53.38 -26.09 -4.10
C GLU A 776 53.47 -25.17 -5.33
N ILE A 777 53.86 -25.69 -6.47
CA ILE A 777 54.01 -24.92 -7.71
C ILE A 777 52.64 -24.50 -8.21
N THR A 778 51.68 -25.41 -8.23
CA THR A 778 50.32 -25.13 -8.71
C THR A 778 49.61 -24.16 -7.80
N ASN A 779 49.75 -24.25 -6.47
CA ASN A 779 49.21 -23.29 -5.54
C ASN A 779 49.78 -21.86 -5.75
N SER A 780 51.09 -21.77 -6.04
CA SER A 780 51.73 -20.49 -6.37
C SER A 780 51.20 -19.87 -7.67
N MET A 781 50.97 -20.73 -8.71
CA MET A 781 50.33 -20.30 -9.96
C MET A 781 48.92 -19.83 -9.73
N PHE A 782 48.10 -20.55 -8.96
CA PHE A 782 46.74 -20.09 -8.61
C PHE A 782 46.72 -18.83 -7.74
N HIS A 783 47.72 -18.67 -6.85
CA HIS A 783 47.87 -17.42 -6.09
C HIS A 783 48.08 -16.21 -7.04
N LEU A 784 49.00 -16.37 -8.01
CA LEU A 784 49.23 -15.34 -9.03
C LEU A 784 48.00 -15.08 -9.88
N PHE A 785 47.26 -16.10 -10.29
CA PHE A 785 46.00 -15.94 -11.02
C PHE A 785 44.95 -15.17 -10.19
N ASN A 786 44.82 -15.46 -8.90
CA ASN A 786 43.92 -14.75 -7.98
C ASN A 786 44.33 -13.28 -7.80
N GLU A 787 45.61 -12.94 -7.73
CA GLU A 787 46.08 -11.56 -7.67
C GLU A 787 45.72 -10.78 -8.93
N LYS A 788 45.90 -11.42 -10.12
CA LYS A 788 45.46 -10.82 -11.39
C LYS A 788 43.95 -10.64 -11.45
N LEU A 789 43.21 -11.64 -10.97
CA LEU A 789 41.75 -11.54 -10.91
C LEU A 789 41.32 -10.38 -10.01
N LEU A 790 41.90 -10.22 -8.83
CA LEU A 790 41.57 -9.09 -7.92
C LEU A 790 41.79 -7.74 -8.61
N SER A 791 42.89 -7.56 -9.34
CA SER A 791 43.13 -6.36 -10.14
C SER A 791 42.07 -6.13 -11.22
N CYS A 792 41.64 -7.19 -11.91
CA CYS A 792 40.56 -7.12 -12.90
C CYS A 792 39.21 -6.76 -12.24
N LEU A 793 38.91 -7.31 -11.07
CA LEU A 793 37.69 -7.01 -10.33
C LEU A 793 37.63 -5.53 -9.90
N ASP A 794 38.75 -4.98 -9.40
CA ASP A 794 38.84 -3.56 -9.03
C ASP A 794 38.71 -2.64 -10.25
N THR A 795 39.31 -3.03 -11.39
CA THR A 795 39.15 -2.31 -12.66
C THR A 795 37.69 -2.34 -13.14
N MET A 796 37.00 -3.47 -13.00
CA MET A 796 35.59 -3.59 -13.38
C MET A 796 34.71 -2.69 -12.50
N LYS A 797 34.94 -2.67 -11.17
CA LYS A 797 34.22 -1.77 -10.27
C LYS A 797 34.42 -0.29 -10.65
N SER A 798 35.65 0.10 -10.95
CA SER A 798 35.94 1.48 -11.38
C SER A 798 35.23 1.83 -12.71
N LYS A 799 35.27 0.93 -13.68
CA LYS A 799 34.55 1.12 -14.97
C LYS A 799 33.04 1.25 -14.77
N LEU A 800 32.43 0.45 -13.88
CA LEU A 800 31.00 0.55 -13.58
C LEU A 800 30.66 1.87 -12.87
N ASN A 801 31.42 2.25 -11.86
CA ASN A 801 31.14 3.47 -11.09
C ASN A 801 31.47 4.77 -11.84
N GLU A 802 32.49 4.80 -12.66
CA GLU A 802 32.98 6.03 -13.30
C GLU A 802 32.47 6.17 -14.75
N VAL A 803 32.55 5.11 -15.53
CA VAL A 803 32.20 5.17 -16.97
C VAL A 803 30.72 4.85 -17.19
N PHE A 804 30.26 3.69 -16.71
CA PHE A 804 28.90 3.23 -16.93
C PHE A 804 27.90 4.16 -16.23
N ALA A 805 28.13 4.48 -14.95
CA ALA A 805 27.24 5.38 -14.21
C ALA A 805 27.14 6.77 -14.84
N SER A 806 28.26 7.33 -15.36
CA SER A 806 28.24 8.60 -16.07
C SER A 806 27.43 8.53 -17.35
N GLN A 807 27.64 7.50 -18.18
CA GLN A 807 26.89 7.33 -19.43
C GLN A 807 25.38 7.21 -19.20
N VAL A 808 25.00 6.50 -18.15
CA VAL A 808 23.60 6.38 -17.73
C VAL A 808 23.03 7.73 -17.28
N ASP A 809 23.77 8.47 -16.44
CA ASP A 809 23.33 9.79 -15.96
C ASP A 809 23.16 10.81 -17.08
N ASP A 810 24.12 10.82 -18.02
CA ASP A 810 24.05 11.67 -19.22
C ASP A 810 22.80 11.34 -20.05
N LEU A 811 22.48 10.05 -20.23
CA LEU A 811 21.31 9.61 -21.00
C LEU A 811 19.98 10.05 -20.34
N PHE A 812 19.87 9.92 -19.03
CA PHE A 812 18.70 10.40 -18.30
C PHE A 812 18.58 11.93 -18.33
N THR A 813 19.69 12.64 -18.22
CA THR A 813 19.73 14.10 -18.30
C THR A 813 19.31 14.58 -19.69
N ASP A 814 19.83 13.96 -20.74
CA ASP A 814 19.46 14.25 -22.12
C ASP A 814 17.95 13.99 -22.37
N LEU A 815 17.41 12.92 -21.82
CA LEU A 815 15.98 12.62 -21.91
C LEU A 815 15.14 13.73 -21.25
N ILE A 816 15.49 14.12 -20.03
CA ILE A 816 14.82 15.20 -19.28
C ILE A 816 14.87 16.51 -20.05
N ASP A 817 16.03 16.90 -20.58
CA ASP A 817 16.22 18.15 -21.30
C ASP A 817 15.46 18.17 -22.62
N ASN A 818 15.47 17.07 -23.37
CA ASN A 818 14.73 16.95 -24.63
C ASN A 818 13.21 16.95 -24.40
N ILE A 819 12.70 16.31 -23.35
CA ILE A 819 11.26 16.37 -22.98
C ILE A 819 10.91 17.80 -22.55
N ASN A 820 11.76 18.48 -21.76
CA ASN A 820 11.56 19.87 -21.39
C ASN A 820 11.53 20.82 -22.60
N ALA A 821 12.34 20.57 -23.62
CA ALA A 821 12.34 21.33 -24.85
C ALA A 821 11.10 21.04 -25.73
N ALA A 822 10.58 19.80 -25.69
CA ALA A 822 9.42 19.39 -26.47
C ALA A 822 8.08 19.89 -25.90
N LYS A 823 8.00 20.11 -24.60
CA LYS A 823 6.78 20.61 -23.93
C LYS A 823 6.65 22.11 -24.10
N SER A 824 5.55 22.58 -24.71
CA SER A 824 5.32 24.01 -24.94
C SER A 824 4.73 24.77 -23.74
N THR A 825 4.07 24.13 -22.78
CA THR A 825 3.61 24.67 -21.48
C THR A 825 2.91 23.55 -20.67
N THR A 826 3.25 23.40 -19.38
CA THR A 826 2.57 22.64 -18.31
C THR A 826 1.90 21.30 -18.66
N GLY A 827 2.31 20.21 -18.00
CA GLY A 827 1.55 18.96 -17.98
C GLY A 827 2.33 17.64 -17.92
N MET A 828 3.66 17.66 -18.12
CA MET A 828 4.44 16.41 -18.09
C MET A 828 5.34 16.26 -16.84
N ASN A 829 4.96 16.89 -15.76
CA ASN A 829 5.78 16.86 -14.53
C ASN A 829 5.86 15.46 -13.93
N TYR A 830 4.79 14.68 -14.03
CA TYR A 830 4.76 13.30 -13.52
C TYR A 830 5.76 12.41 -14.30
N LEU A 831 5.79 12.46 -15.63
CA LEU A 831 6.79 11.75 -16.43
C LEU A 831 8.23 12.17 -16.06
N LEU A 832 8.48 13.47 -15.89
CA LEU A 832 9.80 13.97 -15.51
C LEU A 832 10.22 13.52 -14.11
N GLU A 833 9.28 13.39 -13.18
CA GLU A 833 9.52 12.86 -11.84
C GLU A 833 9.86 11.37 -11.89
N GLU A 834 9.09 10.58 -12.64
CA GLU A 834 9.36 9.15 -12.84
C GLU A 834 10.73 8.90 -13.49
N ILE A 835 11.15 9.75 -14.43
CA ILE A 835 12.49 9.67 -15.03
C ILE A 835 13.58 9.93 -13.98
N ARG A 836 13.41 10.92 -13.09
CA ARG A 836 14.39 11.21 -12.03
C ARG A 836 14.48 10.09 -11.01
N LEU A 837 13.33 9.52 -10.61
CA LEU A 837 13.27 8.39 -9.70
C LEU A 837 13.93 7.15 -10.32
N ALA A 838 13.69 6.88 -11.61
CA ALA A 838 14.36 5.81 -12.34
C ALA A 838 15.88 5.98 -12.35
N ASN A 839 16.38 7.18 -12.61
CA ASN A 839 17.83 7.47 -12.59
C ASN A 839 18.45 7.20 -11.21
N THR A 840 17.75 7.60 -10.12
CA THR A 840 18.22 7.36 -8.76
C THR A 840 18.31 5.86 -8.47
N GLU A 841 17.28 5.11 -8.82
CA GLU A 841 17.23 3.65 -8.63
C GLU A 841 18.31 2.91 -9.43
N VAL A 842 18.56 3.32 -10.69
CA VAL A 842 19.66 2.73 -11.48
C VAL A 842 21.02 3.00 -10.84
N LYS A 843 21.26 4.17 -10.27
CA LYS A 843 22.51 4.48 -9.55
C LYS A 843 22.70 3.59 -8.32
N GLU A 844 21.66 3.30 -7.57
CA GLU A 844 21.69 2.37 -6.44
C GLU A 844 21.95 0.94 -6.90
N ASN A 845 21.31 0.53 -7.99
CA ASN A 845 21.52 -0.79 -8.59
C ASN A 845 22.95 -0.97 -9.11
N ILE A 846 23.58 0.06 -9.66
CA ILE A 846 25.00 0.03 -10.05
C ILE A 846 25.89 -0.24 -8.85
N ARG A 847 25.62 0.38 -7.69
CA ARG A 847 26.40 0.13 -6.45
C ARG A 847 26.28 -1.33 -6.02
N THR A 848 25.07 -1.88 -6.04
CA THR A 848 24.81 -3.30 -5.73
C THR A 848 25.56 -4.22 -6.69
N VAL A 849 25.56 -3.92 -7.99
CA VAL A 849 26.33 -4.68 -8.99
C VAL A 849 27.83 -4.65 -8.71
N CYS A 850 28.37 -3.51 -8.27
CA CYS A 850 29.80 -3.40 -7.94
C CYS A 850 30.22 -4.38 -6.83
N GLU A 851 29.33 -4.68 -5.88
CA GLU A 851 29.60 -5.64 -4.80
C GLU A 851 29.74 -7.07 -5.32
N TRP A 852 29.05 -7.43 -6.42
CA TRP A 852 29.16 -8.77 -7.03
C TRP A 852 30.56 -9.07 -7.56
N PHE A 853 31.33 -8.07 -7.92
CA PHE A 853 32.71 -8.22 -8.41
C PHE A 853 33.71 -8.34 -7.27
N SER A 854 33.44 -9.23 -6.32
CA SER A 854 34.31 -9.59 -5.21
C SER A 854 34.49 -11.12 -5.17
N LEU A 855 35.66 -11.59 -4.74
CA LEU A 855 35.91 -13.01 -4.56
C LEU A 855 35.13 -13.53 -3.34
N LYS A 856 34.32 -14.53 -3.56
CA LYS A 856 33.58 -15.23 -2.51
C LYS A 856 34.53 -16.10 -1.71
N LYS A 857 34.57 -15.91 -0.38
CA LYS A 857 35.20 -16.88 0.53
C LYS A 857 34.25 -18.08 0.62
N SER A 858 34.77 -19.31 0.67
CA SER A 858 33.97 -20.53 0.85
C SER A 858 33.01 -20.34 2.03
N VAL A 859 31.69 -20.42 1.77
CA VAL A 859 30.68 -20.28 2.81
C VAL A 859 30.09 -21.67 3.04
N ASP A 860 30.25 -22.19 4.25
CA ASP A 860 29.52 -23.35 4.71
C ASP A 860 28.12 -22.87 5.16
N PHE A 861 27.09 -23.21 4.39
CA PHE A 861 25.69 -22.97 4.75
C PHE A 861 25.21 -24.05 5.72
N GLU A 862 24.47 -23.65 6.76
CA GLU A 862 23.74 -24.59 7.60
C GLU A 862 22.53 -25.17 6.84
N SER A 863 22.03 -26.34 7.28
CA SER A 863 20.81 -26.92 6.69
C SER A 863 19.60 -26.02 7.00
N ILE A 864 18.78 -25.73 6.00
CA ILE A 864 17.61 -24.85 6.09
C ILE A 864 16.33 -25.59 5.73
N GLU A 865 15.21 -25.22 6.34
CA GLU A 865 13.89 -25.71 5.98
C GLU A 865 13.46 -25.19 4.60
N LEU A 866 12.79 -26.04 3.80
CA LEU A 866 12.42 -25.72 2.44
C LEU A 866 11.56 -24.43 2.32
N ASP A 867 10.66 -24.19 3.27
CA ASP A 867 9.87 -22.95 3.33
C ASP A 867 10.74 -21.69 3.50
N LYS A 868 11.75 -21.77 4.37
CA LYS A 868 12.69 -20.67 4.57
C LYS A 868 13.55 -20.43 3.33
N LEU A 869 13.89 -21.52 2.62
CA LEU A 869 14.62 -21.42 1.36
C LEU A 869 13.81 -20.68 0.28
N ILE A 870 12.50 -20.96 0.16
CA ILE A 870 11.63 -20.22 -0.76
C ILE A 870 11.55 -18.73 -0.38
N ARG A 871 11.40 -18.42 0.90
CA ARG A 871 11.41 -17.01 1.40
C ARG A 871 12.75 -16.32 1.14
N LEU A 872 13.84 -17.05 1.29
CA LEU A 872 15.18 -16.57 0.93
C LEU A 872 15.26 -16.21 -0.55
N ALA A 873 14.79 -17.11 -1.43
CA ALA A 873 14.74 -16.87 -2.87
C ALA A 873 13.81 -15.70 -3.22
N GLU A 874 12.64 -15.58 -2.58
CA GLU A 874 11.73 -14.45 -2.73
C GLU A 874 12.41 -13.13 -2.37
N ARG A 875 13.09 -13.06 -1.23
CA ARG A 875 13.77 -11.85 -0.78
C ARG A 875 14.90 -11.46 -1.73
N CYS A 876 15.74 -12.42 -2.14
CA CYS A 876 16.78 -12.19 -3.14
C CYS A 876 16.17 -11.68 -4.47
N PHE A 877 15.04 -12.26 -4.89
CA PHE A 877 14.35 -11.86 -6.11
C PHE A 877 13.84 -10.42 -6.04
N LYS A 878 13.16 -10.05 -4.94
CA LYS A 878 12.64 -8.69 -4.73
C LYS A 878 13.76 -7.64 -4.64
N GLN A 879 14.87 -7.97 -3.98
CA GLN A 879 16.04 -7.10 -3.93
C GLN A 879 16.70 -6.89 -5.30
N ILE A 880 16.79 -7.96 -6.10
CA ILE A 880 17.42 -7.91 -7.43
C ILE A 880 16.56 -7.15 -8.45
N ASN A 881 15.24 -7.33 -8.40
CA ASN A 881 14.34 -6.77 -9.42
C ASN A 881 13.64 -5.47 -8.94
N SER A 882 13.82 -5.06 -7.68
CA SER A 882 13.17 -3.88 -7.07
C SER A 882 11.66 -3.80 -7.37
N CYS A 883 10.97 -4.96 -7.34
CA CYS A 883 9.57 -5.10 -7.73
C CYS A 883 8.71 -5.53 -6.54
N ASP A 884 7.48 -5.01 -6.53
CA ASP A 884 6.46 -5.37 -5.54
C ASP A 884 5.51 -6.42 -6.14
N ILE A 885 5.94 -7.69 -6.12
CA ILE A 885 5.17 -8.83 -6.61
C ILE A 885 4.78 -9.71 -5.44
N GLU A 886 3.54 -10.20 -5.43
CA GLU A 886 3.10 -11.17 -4.45
C GLU A 886 3.51 -12.59 -4.86
N ILE A 887 4.22 -13.27 -3.95
CA ILE A 887 4.58 -14.68 -4.11
C ILE A 887 3.80 -15.48 -3.07
N HIS A 888 2.83 -16.25 -3.56
CA HIS A 888 1.96 -17.07 -2.73
C HIS A 888 2.56 -18.45 -2.54
N VAL A 889 2.92 -18.80 -1.31
CA VAL A 889 3.54 -20.08 -0.99
C VAL A 889 2.57 -20.97 -0.23
N GLU A 890 2.21 -22.12 -0.83
CA GLU A 890 1.47 -23.20 -0.16
C GLU A 890 2.43 -24.35 0.14
N SER A 891 2.68 -24.58 1.43
CA SER A 891 3.57 -25.64 1.90
C SER A 891 2.86 -26.57 2.87
N HIS A 892 3.02 -27.87 2.65
CA HIS A 892 2.54 -28.93 3.53
C HIS A 892 3.67 -29.86 3.97
N LEU A 893 4.95 -29.45 3.78
CA LEU A 893 6.10 -30.33 3.97
C LEU A 893 7.17 -29.66 4.83
N ASN A 894 7.56 -30.34 5.92
CA ASN A 894 8.68 -29.93 6.75
C ASN A 894 9.96 -30.70 6.36
N HIS A 895 10.60 -30.28 5.26
CA HIS A 895 11.80 -30.90 4.72
C HIS A 895 13.01 -29.97 4.89
N LYS A 896 14.14 -30.51 5.37
CA LYS A 896 15.40 -29.76 5.51
C LYS A 896 16.32 -30.02 4.33
N ILE A 897 16.82 -28.96 3.74
CA ILE A 897 17.82 -28.98 2.66
C ILE A 897 19.22 -28.86 3.25
N ASP A 898 20.13 -29.71 2.83
CA ASP A 898 21.53 -29.64 3.21
C ASP A 898 22.18 -28.36 2.64
N GLY A 899 23.04 -27.74 3.43
CA GLY A 899 23.74 -26.50 3.08
C GLY A 899 24.51 -26.57 1.77
N GLY A 900 25.06 -27.75 1.43
CA GLY A 900 25.73 -27.97 0.15
C GLY A 900 24.80 -27.92 -1.08
N GLN A 901 23.50 -28.12 -0.91
CA GLN A 901 22.48 -28.07 -1.98
C GLN A 901 21.79 -26.71 -2.07
N LEU A 902 21.90 -25.91 -1.00
CA LEU A 902 21.16 -24.67 -0.83
C LEU A 902 21.36 -23.70 -1.99
N TYR A 903 22.59 -23.44 -2.37
CA TYR A 903 22.91 -22.47 -3.42
C TYR A 903 22.28 -22.87 -4.78
N ALA A 904 22.45 -24.11 -5.20
CA ALA A 904 21.93 -24.59 -6.49
C ALA A 904 20.40 -24.50 -6.54
N LEU A 905 19.72 -24.81 -5.42
CA LEU A 905 18.28 -24.78 -5.37
C LEU A 905 17.73 -23.34 -5.32
N VAL A 906 18.32 -22.45 -4.53
CA VAL A 906 17.96 -21.02 -4.51
C VAL A 906 18.17 -20.40 -5.89
N PHE A 907 19.30 -20.68 -6.55
CA PHE A 907 19.58 -20.19 -7.90
C PHE A 907 18.55 -20.68 -8.93
N CYS A 908 18.15 -21.95 -8.84
CA CYS A 908 17.10 -22.51 -9.69
C CYS A 908 15.77 -21.77 -9.49
N ILE A 909 15.35 -21.57 -8.24
CA ILE A 909 14.10 -20.89 -7.91
C ILE A 909 14.13 -19.42 -8.36
N LEU A 910 15.24 -18.72 -8.15
CA LEU A 910 15.43 -17.34 -8.64
C LEU A 910 15.30 -17.25 -10.18
N ASN A 911 15.87 -18.18 -10.90
CA ASN A 911 15.70 -18.25 -12.37
C ASN A 911 14.24 -18.50 -12.76
N CYS A 912 13.53 -19.36 -12.03
CA CYS A 912 12.09 -19.56 -12.26
C CYS A 912 11.29 -18.28 -11.97
N PHE A 913 11.55 -17.57 -10.87
CA PHE A 913 10.91 -16.30 -10.54
C PHE A 913 11.19 -15.23 -11.59
N ASN A 914 12.44 -15.08 -12.02
CA ASN A 914 12.81 -14.16 -13.10
C ASN A 914 12.09 -14.46 -14.41
N ASN A 915 11.99 -15.74 -14.80
CA ASN A 915 11.25 -16.14 -15.98
C ASN A 915 9.75 -15.87 -15.84
N SER A 916 9.17 -16.18 -14.67
CA SER A 916 7.78 -15.90 -14.36
C SER A 916 7.50 -14.39 -14.47
N TYR A 917 8.35 -13.56 -13.90
CA TYR A 917 8.24 -12.10 -13.97
C TYR A 917 8.31 -11.57 -15.40
N LYS A 918 9.27 -12.07 -16.19
CA LYS A 918 9.53 -11.63 -17.56
C LYS A 918 8.42 -12.02 -18.55
N TYR A 919 7.80 -13.19 -18.36
CA TYR A 919 6.86 -13.78 -19.33
C TYR A 919 5.42 -13.86 -18.83
N SER A 920 5.10 -13.28 -17.65
CA SER A 920 3.74 -13.22 -17.13
C SER A 920 2.84 -12.30 -17.96
N SER A 921 1.53 -12.48 -17.81
CA SER A 921 0.49 -11.57 -18.31
C SER A 921 0.42 -10.27 -17.48
N GLU A 922 -0.69 -9.56 -17.51
CA GLU A 922 -0.92 -8.37 -16.67
C GLU A 922 -0.87 -8.68 -15.17
N ASN A 923 -1.32 -9.87 -14.76
CA ASN A 923 -1.15 -10.37 -13.40
C ASN A 923 0.21 -11.05 -13.27
N ARG A 924 1.08 -10.50 -12.43
CA ARG A 924 2.47 -10.96 -12.23
C ARG A 924 2.64 -11.83 -10.99
N ASP A 925 1.55 -12.21 -10.30
CA ASP A 925 1.61 -13.05 -9.11
C ASP A 925 2.21 -14.42 -9.41
N ILE A 926 3.05 -14.89 -8.51
CA ILE A 926 3.73 -16.18 -8.60
C ILE A 926 3.17 -17.11 -7.51
N TYR A 927 2.78 -18.30 -7.89
CA TYR A 927 2.28 -19.32 -6.97
C TYR A 927 3.29 -20.43 -6.80
N VAL A 928 3.63 -20.79 -5.57
CA VAL A 928 4.58 -21.86 -5.24
C VAL A 928 3.86 -22.90 -4.40
N GLU A 929 3.77 -24.12 -4.91
CA GLU A 929 3.20 -25.27 -4.21
C GLU A 929 4.34 -26.25 -3.82
N ILE A 930 4.42 -26.63 -2.54
CA ILE A 930 5.41 -27.59 -2.05
C ILE A 930 4.69 -28.85 -1.56
N THR A 931 5.02 -29.98 -2.14
CA THR A 931 4.45 -31.29 -1.79
C THR A 931 5.54 -32.34 -1.66
N GLY A 932 5.26 -33.46 -0.96
CA GLY A 932 6.22 -34.56 -0.84
C GLY A 932 6.04 -35.39 0.43
N GLU A 933 7.04 -36.24 0.70
CA GLU A 933 7.16 -37.04 1.93
C GLU A 933 8.34 -36.55 2.77
N GLU A 934 8.11 -36.31 4.05
CA GLU A 934 9.16 -35.82 4.97
C GLU A 934 10.42 -36.69 4.90
N SER A 935 11.58 -36.05 4.72
CA SER A 935 12.92 -36.62 4.66
C SER A 935 13.18 -37.59 3.51
N LYS A 936 12.29 -37.76 2.51
CA LYS A 936 12.49 -38.68 1.37
C LYS A 936 12.49 -37.95 0.03
N CYS A 937 11.40 -37.29 -0.31
CA CYS A 937 11.24 -36.66 -1.61
C CYS A 937 10.40 -35.40 -1.50
N PHE A 938 10.63 -34.43 -2.38
CA PHE A 938 9.78 -33.22 -2.48
C PHE A 938 9.60 -32.79 -3.93
N SER A 939 8.51 -32.07 -4.17
CA SER A 939 8.23 -31.36 -5.42
C SER A 939 7.92 -29.89 -5.10
N ILE A 940 8.54 -28.99 -5.85
CA ILE A 940 8.25 -27.55 -5.83
C ILE A 940 7.68 -27.20 -7.19
N LYS A 941 6.43 -26.74 -7.23
CA LYS A 941 5.77 -26.23 -8.45
C LYS A 941 5.73 -24.71 -8.38
N ILE A 942 6.25 -24.06 -9.39
CA ILE A 942 6.25 -22.60 -9.54
C ILE A 942 5.38 -22.28 -10.74
N LEU A 943 4.24 -21.59 -10.48
CA LEU A 943 3.22 -21.30 -11.48
C LEU A 943 3.07 -19.78 -11.66
N ASN A 944 2.86 -19.35 -12.89
CA ASN A 944 2.51 -17.98 -13.23
C ASN A 944 1.51 -17.91 -14.38
N GLU A 945 0.73 -16.84 -14.46
CA GLU A 945 -0.16 -16.57 -15.57
C GLU A 945 0.64 -16.08 -16.78
N ILE A 946 0.28 -16.54 -17.96
CA ILE A 946 0.93 -16.18 -19.22
C ILE A 946 -0.08 -15.59 -20.21
N SER A 947 0.39 -14.78 -21.15
CA SER A 947 -0.49 -14.21 -22.18
C SER A 947 -1.07 -15.30 -23.09
N ASN A 948 -2.25 -15.06 -23.65
CA ASN A 948 -2.89 -15.99 -24.58
C ASN A 948 -2.01 -16.34 -25.79
N SER A 949 -1.18 -15.41 -26.26
CA SER A 949 -0.24 -15.62 -27.36
C SER A 949 0.89 -16.57 -26.94
N THR A 950 1.42 -16.41 -25.74
CA THR A 950 2.45 -17.29 -25.17
C THR A 950 1.88 -18.69 -24.90
N LEU A 951 0.65 -18.77 -24.38
CA LEU A 951 -0.03 -20.05 -24.14
C LEU A 951 -0.20 -20.83 -25.46
N GLN A 952 -0.69 -20.19 -26.52
CA GLN A 952 -0.83 -20.82 -27.83
C GLN A 952 0.52 -21.28 -28.42
N TYR A 953 1.57 -20.48 -28.28
CA TYR A 953 2.92 -20.87 -28.72
C TYR A 953 3.41 -22.12 -27.97
N LEU A 954 3.24 -22.18 -26.65
CA LEU A 954 3.65 -23.31 -25.82
C LEU A 954 2.84 -24.57 -26.14
N GLN A 955 1.52 -24.45 -26.35
CA GLN A 955 0.64 -25.56 -26.74
C GLN A 955 0.92 -26.09 -28.13
N ASN A 956 1.37 -25.25 -29.07
CA ASN A 956 1.70 -25.64 -30.46
C ASN A 956 3.12 -26.22 -30.63
N GLY A 957 3.69 -26.83 -29.59
CA GLY A 957 4.99 -27.52 -29.62
C GLY A 957 6.13 -26.74 -28.96
N GLY A 958 5.89 -25.55 -28.43
CA GLY A 958 6.89 -24.77 -27.69
C GLY A 958 7.34 -25.46 -26.40
N ILE A 959 6.42 -26.17 -25.71
CA ILE A 959 6.75 -26.93 -24.50
C ILE A 959 7.60 -28.15 -24.81
N ASP A 960 7.29 -28.87 -25.91
CA ASP A 960 8.08 -30.04 -26.34
C ASP A 960 9.51 -29.63 -26.73
N LEU A 961 9.65 -28.44 -27.32
CA LEU A 961 10.95 -27.86 -27.65
C LEU A 961 11.76 -27.53 -26.38
N LEU A 962 11.11 -27.00 -25.32
CA LEU A 962 11.76 -26.77 -24.04
C LEU A 962 12.18 -28.05 -23.37
N ILE A 963 11.32 -29.08 -23.35
CA ILE A 963 11.62 -30.40 -22.78
C ILE A 963 12.77 -31.07 -23.56
N SER A 964 12.76 -31.01 -24.89
CA SER A 964 13.84 -31.59 -25.70
C SER A 964 15.19 -30.91 -25.44
N LYS A 965 15.23 -29.58 -25.25
CA LYS A 965 16.45 -28.87 -24.85
C LYS A 965 16.95 -29.26 -23.47
N LEU A 966 16.05 -29.57 -22.52
CA LEU A 966 16.42 -30.03 -21.18
C LEU A 966 16.92 -31.47 -21.17
N ALA A 967 16.44 -32.32 -22.10
CA ALA A 967 16.83 -33.72 -22.24
C ALA A 967 18.18 -33.91 -22.93
N ASP A 968 18.67 -32.90 -23.66
CA ASP A 968 19.96 -32.95 -24.39
C ASP A 968 21.12 -32.66 -23.43
N ALA A 969 21.35 -33.59 -22.50
CA ALA A 969 22.27 -33.45 -21.37
C ALA A 969 23.75 -33.26 -21.77
N ASP A 970 24.13 -33.57 -23.02
CA ASP A 970 25.50 -33.47 -23.54
C ASP A 970 25.78 -32.17 -24.33
N ASN A 971 24.80 -31.29 -24.48
CA ASN A 971 24.93 -30.07 -25.28
C ASN A 971 25.53 -28.90 -24.46
N ASN A 972 26.82 -29.04 -24.19
CA ASN A 972 27.62 -28.03 -23.48
C ASN A 972 27.55 -26.61 -24.10
N ASP A 973 27.13 -26.47 -25.35
CA ASP A 973 26.96 -25.19 -26.02
C ASP A 973 25.78 -24.35 -25.46
N LEU A 974 24.79 -25.00 -24.81
CA LEU A 974 23.66 -24.31 -24.17
C LEU A 974 24.06 -23.66 -22.86
N LEU A 975 25.14 -24.08 -22.20
CA LEU A 975 25.63 -23.43 -20.97
C LEU A 975 26.27 -22.06 -21.25
N THR A 976 26.76 -21.86 -22.46
CA THR A 976 27.45 -20.63 -22.90
C THR A 976 26.57 -19.75 -23.81
N LYS A 977 25.40 -20.24 -24.27
CA LYS A 977 24.49 -19.46 -25.12
C LYS A 977 23.66 -18.48 -24.35
N GLU A 978 23.48 -17.30 -24.94
CA GLU A 978 22.60 -16.21 -24.50
C GLU A 978 21.15 -16.47 -24.95
N GLY A 979 20.19 -16.26 -24.03
CA GLY A 979 18.76 -16.37 -24.31
C GLY A 979 18.20 -17.83 -24.35
N GLY A 980 17.17 -18.09 -23.53
CA GLY A 980 16.43 -19.35 -23.51
C GLY A 980 17.16 -20.55 -22.88
N SER A 981 18.28 -20.35 -22.19
CA SER A 981 19.08 -21.39 -21.52
C SER A 981 18.92 -21.42 -19.99
N GLY A 982 18.15 -20.54 -19.38
CA GLY A 982 18.04 -20.40 -17.92
C GLY A 982 17.59 -21.68 -17.20
N LEU A 983 16.54 -22.34 -17.67
CA LEU A 983 16.07 -23.60 -17.09
C LEU A 983 17.08 -24.74 -17.26
N TYR A 984 17.78 -24.76 -18.39
CA TYR A 984 18.85 -25.76 -18.63
C TYR A 984 20.01 -25.58 -17.65
N LYS A 985 20.47 -24.33 -17.46
CA LYS A 985 21.52 -24.00 -16.47
C LYS A 985 21.10 -24.34 -15.04
N SER A 986 19.84 -24.12 -14.70
CA SER A 986 19.26 -24.48 -13.41
C SER A 986 19.27 -25.99 -13.18
N LEU A 987 18.82 -26.78 -14.18
CA LEU A 987 18.82 -28.23 -14.10
C LEU A 987 20.25 -28.78 -13.98
N HIS A 988 21.19 -28.25 -14.79
CA HIS A 988 22.59 -28.65 -14.74
C HIS A 988 23.19 -28.36 -13.36
N GLY A 989 22.97 -27.16 -12.79
CA GLY A 989 23.43 -26.83 -11.45
C GLY A 989 22.86 -27.76 -10.36
N LEU A 990 21.57 -28.08 -10.43
CA LEU A 990 20.93 -29.02 -9.50
C LEU A 990 21.50 -30.43 -9.61
N LYS A 991 21.70 -30.95 -10.83
CA LYS A 991 22.29 -32.29 -11.08
C LYS A 991 23.74 -32.38 -10.67
N THR A 992 24.50 -31.29 -10.72
CA THR A 992 25.90 -31.25 -10.25
C THR A 992 25.97 -31.52 -8.74
N VAL A 993 24.97 -31.03 -7.98
CA VAL A 993 24.92 -31.23 -6.52
C VAL A 993 24.31 -32.57 -6.15
N SER A 994 23.27 -33.01 -6.85
CA SER A 994 22.68 -34.36 -6.66
C SER A 994 21.96 -34.83 -7.92
N SER A 995 22.26 -36.07 -8.35
CA SER A 995 21.59 -36.71 -9.49
C SER A 995 20.10 -36.99 -9.26
N LYS A 996 19.60 -36.82 -8.02
CA LYS A 996 18.19 -37.02 -7.66
C LYS A 996 17.28 -35.84 -8.04
N TYR A 997 17.86 -34.72 -8.45
CA TYR A 997 17.06 -33.58 -8.91
C TYR A 997 16.59 -33.78 -10.35
N ASN A 998 15.35 -33.34 -10.60
CA ASN A 998 14.80 -33.17 -11.93
C ASN A 998 14.02 -31.87 -12.04
N LEU A 999 13.93 -31.32 -13.25
CA LEU A 999 13.21 -30.09 -13.56
C LEU A 999 12.37 -30.28 -14.82
N GLN A 1000 11.07 -30.03 -14.74
CA GLN A 1000 10.15 -30.22 -15.85
C GLN A 1000 9.23 -29.03 -16.05
N PRO A 1001 9.27 -28.32 -17.19
CA PRO A 1001 8.29 -27.33 -17.56
C PRO A 1001 7.00 -28.00 -18.06
N MET A 1002 5.82 -27.44 -17.70
CA MET A 1002 4.52 -27.94 -18.10
C MET A 1002 3.48 -26.82 -18.14
N ILE A 1003 2.30 -27.11 -18.68
CA ILE A 1003 1.13 -26.23 -18.61
C ILE A 1003 0.11 -26.87 -17.68
N VAL A 1004 -0.32 -26.13 -16.66
CA VAL A 1004 -1.32 -26.59 -15.68
C VAL A 1004 -2.42 -25.52 -15.60
N ASN A 1005 -3.66 -25.88 -15.92
CA ASN A 1005 -4.81 -24.95 -15.88
C ASN A 1005 -4.56 -23.60 -16.59
N ASP A 1006 -4.02 -23.66 -17.81
CA ASP A 1006 -3.65 -22.52 -18.65
C ASP A 1006 -2.55 -21.60 -18.05
N LYS A 1007 -1.89 -22.03 -16.99
CA LYS A 1007 -0.71 -21.38 -16.41
C LYS A 1007 0.56 -22.11 -16.80
N PHE A 1008 1.65 -21.38 -16.96
CA PHE A 1008 2.97 -21.99 -17.09
C PHE A 1008 3.45 -22.46 -15.72
N CYS A 1009 3.96 -23.66 -15.66
CA CYS A 1009 4.45 -24.30 -14.45
C CYS A 1009 5.84 -24.87 -14.68
N VAL A 1010 6.74 -24.65 -13.72
CA VAL A 1010 8.02 -25.36 -13.64
C VAL A 1010 7.98 -26.19 -12.36
N GLU A 1011 8.11 -27.51 -12.52
CA GLU A 1011 8.19 -28.45 -11.40
C GLU A 1011 9.65 -28.88 -11.17
N VAL A 1012 10.13 -28.65 -9.95
CA VAL A 1012 11.44 -29.11 -9.48
C VAL A 1012 11.22 -30.26 -8.51
N THR A 1013 11.72 -31.45 -8.84
CA THR A 1013 11.54 -32.63 -8.00
C THR A 1013 12.88 -33.17 -7.47
N TYR A 1014 12.84 -33.71 -6.26
CA TYR A 1014 13.97 -34.40 -5.62
C TYR A 1014 13.55 -35.76 -5.07
N GLY A 1015 14.27 -36.80 -5.43
CA GLY A 1015 14.07 -38.16 -4.88
C GLY A 1015 12.88 -38.95 -5.43
N TYR A 1016 12.19 -38.47 -6.47
CA TYR A 1016 11.11 -39.16 -7.16
C TYR A 1016 11.67 -40.14 -8.22
#